data_945e8bc794a4587a8d7fc1a41f8a085d
#
_entry.id   945e8bc794a4587a8d7fc1a41f8a085d
#
_cell.length_a   1.000
_cell.length_b   1.000
_cell.length_c   1.000
_cell.angle_alpha   90.00
_cell.angle_beta   90.00
_cell.angle_gamma   90.00
#
_symmetry.space_group_name_H-M   'P 1'
#
loop_
_entity.id
_entity.type
_entity.pdbx_description
1 polymer ?
#
loop_
_entity_poly.entity_id
_entity_poly.type
_entity_poly.pdbx_seq_one_letter_code
_entity_poly.pdbx_strand_id
1 'polypeptide(L)'
;DQVDWDALPVPEIEPKPETEKVAIIGAGPAGLSAAYFLAKKGYHPTIFEKAPFAGGMLRAGIPDYRLPPEILEQEINYIKKLGVDIQLQVSIGKERPVAGLFDEGFKAVYLAVGAQNSMKLNVPNEDAAGVLPGIDYLGRLNCKEPVKTGKKVVVVGGGDVAIDAAREAIRQGAEEVKILYRRSREEMPAAKHEIKAAEEEGIGIELLVAPAEVLTGNGKVTGLRCLKMELGLPDESGRRRPVPVADSEFDLECDMIIPAIGQRVNRSFLEGTDGVELTRWGTVAADPVTYQTSFPGIFAGGDLFTGPAIAVDAVAAGQQAAVSIEKYLLDEELAANRPGKPNGRNWKGIPKNIVCRPRAEMPLLPVAQRAGNYQEIELGFTEEQARAEAARCVDCGGCCECKLCVAACQAGAIDHEMVDTPESFNVGSIIIATGFDPMNPVKMSQYGYGKYRNVFTNIEFERLSNATGPTAGKLLKRDLQDPLKFTTPPKSVAILHCIGSRDDNYHEYCSRTCCMYALKYAHLLKDKCGHDTEVYNFYIDMRCFGKGYEEFYKKVQAEGVKMIRGKAGSITEDANGILTVKGEDTLSGRLIEIPVEMVILCTAMEPRADAPEVMRTFGIGIGQDGFFQEEHPKLAPVSTPTSGVFLAGACQGPKDIPDTVAQAKGAAAECLALTSAGQVEIPPMISHIDPDICVGCQLCLGLCPYSAIEFKSYLGISEVNSAICKGCGSCSGICPSGAAKVRHFTDRQIFAEIDGQLVYLHRR
;
A
#
# COMPACT_ATOMS: atom_id res chain seq x y z
N ASP A 1 17.78 17.57 9.52
CA ASP A 1 18.87 18.46 9.97
C ASP A 1 18.92 19.82 9.27
N GLN A 2 18.18 20.00 8.17
CA GLN A 2 18.05 21.28 7.47
C GLN A 2 16.66 21.89 7.61
N VAL A 3 15.80 21.29 8.42
CA VAL A 3 14.47 21.81 8.70
C VAL A 3 14.60 22.94 9.71
N ASP A 4 14.15 24.13 9.34
CA ASP A 4 13.95 25.22 10.29
C ASP A 4 12.64 24.97 11.05
N TRP A 5 12.73 24.34 12.20
CA TRP A 5 11.62 23.96 13.06
C TRP A 5 10.83 25.17 13.57
N ASP A 6 11.48 26.32 13.69
CA ASP A 6 10.81 27.55 14.13
C ASP A 6 10.02 28.22 13.02
N ALA A 7 10.43 27.99 11.76
CA ALA A 7 9.71 28.45 10.58
C ALA A 7 8.56 27.52 10.14
N LEU A 8 8.44 26.33 10.74
CA LEU A 8 7.33 25.44 10.41
C LEU A 8 5.98 26.08 10.84
N PRO A 9 5.01 26.21 9.91
CA PRO A 9 3.72 26.77 10.25
C PRO A 9 2.97 25.86 11.22
N VAL A 10 2.46 26.42 12.28
CA VAL A 10 1.45 25.76 13.11
C VAL A 10 0.11 25.88 12.36
N PRO A 11 -0.55 24.78 12.00
CA PRO A 11 -1.83 24.85 11.31
C PRO A 11 -2.88 25.57 12.17
N GLU A 12 -3.77 26.34 11.56
CA GLU A 12 -4.96 26.83 12.22
C GLU A 12 -5.88 25.63 12.50
N ILE A 13 -6.14 25.39 13.78
CA ILE A 13 -6.92 24.23 14.25
C ILE A 13 -8.17 24.78 14.94
N GLU A 14 -9.35 24.35 14.52
CA GLU A 14 -10.59 24.64 15.26
C GLU A 14 -10.58 23.82 16.57
N PRO A 15 -10.60 24.48 17.74
CA PRO A 15 -10.55 23.78 19.01
C PRO A 15 -11.88 23.05 19.28
N LYS A 16 -11.77 21.81 19.71
CA LYS A 16 -12.90 21.03 20.25
C LYS A 16 -13.25 21.51 21.66
N PRO A 17 -14.46 21.20 22.17
CA PRO A 17 -14.84 21.56 23.52
C PRO A 17 -13.82 21.09 24.58
N GLU A 18 -13.49 21.94 25.54
CA GLU A 18 -12.59 21.59 26.64
C GLU A 18 -13.08 20.39 27.50
N THR A 19 -14.35 20.03 27.38
CA THR A 19 -14.94 18.86 28.03
C THR A 19 -14.50 17.54 27.42
N GLU A 20 -13.92 17.54 26.22
CA GLU A 20 -13.43 16.34 25.52
C GLU A 20 -11.94 16.12 25.76
N LYS A 21 -11.55 16.04 27.03
CA LYS A 21 -10.15 15.84 27.44
C LYS A 21 -9.71 14.39 27.21
N VAL A 22 -8.49 14.22 26.69
CA VAL A 22 -7.85 12.90 26.51
C VAL A 22 -6.60 12.82 27.34
N ALA A 23 -6.48 11.78 28.15
CA ALA A 23 -5.27 11.48 28.90
C ALA A 23 -4.38 10.50 28.11
N ILE A 24 -3.08 10.75 28.10
CA ILE A 24 -2.09 9.87 27.47
C ILE A 24 -1.06 9.53 28.54
N ILE A 25 -0.80 8.24 28.76
CA ILE A 25 0.14 7.79 29.78
C ILE A 25 1.41 7.30 29.10
N GLY A 26 2.47 8.10 29.20
CA GLY A 26 3.77 7.90 28.61
C GLY A 26 4.06 8.85 27.42
N ALA A 27 5.17 9.58 27.50
CA ALA A 27 5.65 10.49 26.46
C ALA A 27 6.67 9.84 25.52
N GLY A 28 6.54 8.53 25.27
CA GLY A 28 7.30 7.83 24.22
C GLY A 28 6.73 8.06 22.82
N PRO A 29 7.30 7.45 21.75
CA PRO A 29 6.87 7.70 20.37
C PRO A 29 5.39 7.42 20.14
N ALA A 30 4.79 6.41 20.78
CA ALA A 30 3.36 6.12 20.66
C ALA A 30 2.49 7.23 21.27
N GLY A 31 2.84 7.69 22.50
CA GLY A 31 2.08 8.74 23.18
C GLY A 31 2.22 10.11 22.50
N LEU A 32 3.42 10.48 22.09
CA LEU A 32 3.68 11.73 21.35
C LEU A 32 2.95 11.74 20.00
N SER A 33 2.94 10.61 19.28
CA SER A 33 2.20 10.46 18.03
C SER A 33 0.70 10.62 18.24
N ALA A 34 0.13 9.93 19.23
CA ALA A 34 -1.31 10.05 19.54
C ALA A 34 -1.68 11.50 19.89
N ALA A 35 -0.86 12.16 20.73
CA ALA A 35 -1.07 13.55 21.10
C ALA A 35 -1.01 14.50 19.89
N TYR A 36 -0.03 14.31 19.00
CA TYR A 36 0.10 15.07 17.78
C TYR A 36 -1.16 14.98 16.90
N PHE A 37 -1.64 13.74 16.63
CA PHE A 37 -2.80 13.55 15.76
C PHE A 37 -4.10 14.02 16.41
N LEU A 38 -4.27 13.89 17.72
CA LEU A 38 -5.40 14.43 18.45
C LEU A 38 -5.40 15.97 18.47
N ALA A 39 -4.24 16.58 18.73
CA ALA A 39 -4.09 18.02 18.70
C ALA A 39 -4.42 18.61 17.32
N LYS A 40 -3.96 17.99 16.23
CA LYS A 40 -4.32 18.37 14.85
C LYS A 40 -5.83 18.34 14.58
N LYS A 41 -6.58 17.54 15.33
CA LYS A 41 -8.05 17.43 15.24
C LYS A 41 -8.78 18.37 16.20
N GLY A 42 -8.06 19.21 16.93
CA GLY A 42 -8.58 20.21 17.84
C GLY A 42 -8.80 19.75 19.27
N TYR A 43 -8.45 18.50 19.62
CA TYR A 43 -8.51 18.04 20.99
C TYR A 43 -7.34 18.56 21.82
N HIS A 44 -7.52 18.55 23.15
CA HIS A 44 -6.49 19.01 24.10
C HIS A 44 -5.94 17.82 24.90
N PRO A 45 -5.02 17.03 24.31
CA PRO A 45 -4.45 15.88 25.01
C PRO A 45 -3.47 16.33 26.09
N THR A 46 -3.54 15.64 27.26
CA THR A 46 -2.56 15.79 28.33
C THR A 46 -1.76 14.51 28.43
N ILE A 47 -0.44 14.61 28.31
CA ILE A 47 0.50 13.50 28.46
C ILE A 47 1.03 13.49 29.91
N PHE A 48 0.92 12.35 30.59
CA PHE A 48 1.53 12.11 31.90
C PHE A 48 2.77 11.25 31.71
N GLU A 49 3.93 11.80 32.05
CA GLU A 49 5.23 11.12 31.92
C GLU A 49 5.92 11.01 33.27
N LYS A 50 6.30 9.77 33.62
CA LYS A 50 7.01 9.46 34.87
C LYS A 50 8.43 10.00 34.91
N ALA A 51 9.11 10.01 33.77
CA ALA A 51 10.49 10.51 33.65
C ALA A 51 10.56 12.06 33.73
N PRO A 52 11.72 12.64 34.05
CA PRO A 52 11.91 14.08 34.02
C PRO A 52 12.05 14.66 32.59
N PHE A 53 11.86 13.86 31.56
CA PHE A 53 11.97 14.23 30.15
C PHE A 53 10.92 13.47 29.32
N ALA A 54 10.53 14.03 28.19
CA ALA A 54 9.74 13.35 27.16
C ALA A 54 10.65 12.68 26.12
N GLY A 55 10.08 11.76 25.32
CA GLY A 55 10.77 11.01 24.27
C GLY A 55 10.86 9.50 24.55
N GLY A 56 10.63 9.05 25.78
CA GLY A 56 10.65 7.63 26.14
C GLY A 56 11.97 6.96 25.75
N MET A 57 11.89 5.80 25.09
CA MET A 57 13.08 5.04 24.68
C MET A 57 13.93 5.74 23.60
N LEU A 58 13.37 6.68 22.82
CA LEU A 58 14.17 7.50 21.90
C LEU A 58 15.19 8.36 22.67
N ARG A 59 14.81 8.85 23.85
CA ARG A 59 15.67 9.66 24.72
C ARG A 59 16.53 8.82 25.67
N ALA A 60 15.93 7.78 26.28
CA ALA A 60 16.59 6.98 27.30
C ALA A 60 17.44 5.85 26.73
N GLY A 61 17.06 5.26 25.60
CA GLY A 61 17.67 4.05 25.08
C GLY A 61 18.62 4.23 23.90
N ILE A 62 18.45 5.29 23.10
CA ILE A 62 19.28 5.55 21.93
C ILE A 62 20.42 6.49 22.32
N PRO A 63 21.70 6.14 22.05
CA PRO A 63 22.84 7.01 22.36
C PRO A 63 22.82 8.34 21.58
N ASP A 64 23.38 9.40 22.20
CA ASP A 64 23.42 10.75 21.62
C ASP A 64 24.11 10.81 20.24
N TYR A 65 25.10 9.94 19.98
CA TYR A 65 25.81 9.88 18.69
C TYR A 65 24.98 9.26 17.57
N ARG A 66 23.81 8.64 17.88
CA ARG A 66 22.84 8.12 16.90
C ARG A 66 21.62 9.03 16.77
N LEU A 67 21.14 9.57 17.87
CA LEU A 67 20.02 10.49 17.89
C LEU A 67 20.34 11.66 18.84
N PRO A 68 20.86 12.78 18.30
CA PRO A 68 21.15 13.95 19.11
C PRO A 68 19.91 14.44 19.87
N PRO A 69 20.02 14.69 21.19
CA PRO A 69 18.89 15.10 22.01
C PRO A 69 18.18 16.35 21.52
N GLU A 70 18.91 17.27 20.89
CA GLU A 70 18.41 18.54 20.37
C GLU A 70 17.40 18.33 19.25
N ILE A 71 17.60 17.34 18.39
CA ILE A 71 16.68 16.99 17.30
C ILE A 71 15.36 16.50 17.89
N LEU A 72 15.41 15.56 18.82
CA LEU A 72 14.22 15.03 19.48
C LEU A 72 13.45 16.13 20.24
N GLU A 73 14.16 17.04 20.90
CA GLU A 73 13.55 18.15 21.65
C GLU A 73 12.84 19.15 20.73
N GLN A 74 13.38 19.41 19.54
CA GLN A 74 12.75 20.26 18.54
C GLN A 74 11.40 19.66 18.07
N GLU A 75 11.35 18.35 17.80
CA GLU A 75 10.10 17.66 17.43
C GLU A 75 9.07 17.71 18.57
N ILE A 76 9.50 17.45 19.82
CA ILE A 76 8.63 17.50 20.99
C ILE A 76 8.09 18.93 21.20
N ASN A 77 8.92 19.94 21.01
CA ASN A 77 8.50 21.33 21.13
C ASN A 77 7.51 21.73 20.04
N TYR A 78 7.65 21.20 18.83
CA TYR A 78 6.64 21.39 17.79
C TYR A 78 5.30 20.77 18.20
N ILE A 79 5.29 19.58 18.80
CA ILE A 79 4.07 18.96 19.32
C ILE A 79 3.43 19.82 20.42
N LYS A 80 4.23 20.39 21.33
CA LYS A 80 3.75 21.33 22.35
C LYS A 80 3.11 22.60 21.73
N LYS A 81 3.71 23.14 20.64
CA LYS A 81 3.15 24.29 19.91
C LYS A 81 1.73 24.03 19.36
N LEU A 82 1.35 22.76 19.14
CA LEU A 82 -0.01 22.36 18.73
C LEU A 82 -1.04 22.37 19.89
N GLY A 83 -0.63 22.70 21.12
CA GLY A 83 -1.52 22.73 22.29
C GLY A 83 -1.50 21.48 23.15
N VAL A 84 -0.52 20.59 22.98
CA VAL A 84 -0.35 19.40 23.83
C VAL A 84 0.27 19.79 25.16
N ASP A 85 -0.39 19.42 26.28
CA ASP A 85 0.16 19.55 27.62
C ASP A 85 0.99 18.30 27.99
N ILE A 86 2.25 18.46 28.38
CA ILE A 86 3.13 17.38 28.81
C ILE A 86 3.54 17.59 30.26
N GLN A 87 3.02 16.77 31.15
CA GLN A 87 3.30 16.78 32.58
C GLN A 87 4.38 15.74 32.91
N LEU A 88 5.58 16.22 33.16
CA LEU A 88 6.73 15.41 33.53
C LEU A 88 6.73 15.09 35.03
N GLN A 89 7.42 13.98 35.39
CA GLN A 89 7.51 13.48 36.78
C GLN A 89 6.16 13.16 37.42
N VAL A 90 5.16 12.81 36.60
CA VAL A 90 3.84 12.38 37.03
C VAL A 90 3.69 10.90 36.79
N SER A 91 3.55 10.12 37.85
CA SER A 91 3.37 8.67 37.79
C SER A 91 1.89 8.31 37.91
N ILE A 92 1.39 7.56 36.95
CA ILE A 92 0.07 6.93 36.99
C ILE A 92 0.23 5.50 37.55
N GLY A 93 -0.66 5.09 38.42
CA GLY A 93 -0.63 3.79 39.12
C GLY A 93 -1.40 3.83 40.44
N LYS A 94 -0.87 3.20 41.50
CA LYS A 94 -1.59 3.01 42.76
C LYS A 94 -2.17 4.27 43.40
N GLU A 95 -1.41 5.37 43.39
CA GLU A 95 -1.84 6.64 44.02
C GLU A 95 -2.76 7.45 43.10
N ARG A 96 -2.64 7.31 41.80
CA ARG A 96 -3.46 7.92 40.77
C ARG A 96 -3.79 6.87 39.73
N PRO A 97 -4.83 6.04 39.96
CA PRO A 97 -5.16 4.95 39.06
C PRO A 97 -5.67 5.43 37.71
N VAL A 98 -5.45 4.63 36.66
CA VAL A 98 -5.92 4.92 35.31
C VAL A 98 -7.41 5.19 35.27
N ALA A 99 -8.23 4.38 36.00
CA ALA A 99 -9.67 4.57 36.07
C ALA A 99 -10.06 5.89 36.74
N GLY A 100 -9.26 6.39 37.70
CA GLY A 100 -9.50 7.67 38.36
C GLY A 100 -9.37 8.91 37.45
N LEU A 101 -8.70 8.78 36.31
CA LEU A 101 -8.62 9.89 35.32
C LEU A 101 -9.98 10.25 34.75
N PHE A 102 -10.92 9.30 34.68
CA PHE A 102 -12.30 9.60 34.25
C PHE A 102 -13.02 10.50 35.26
N ASP A 103 -12.75 10.34 36.56
CA ASP A 103 -13.28 11.19 37.64
C ASP A 103 -12.67 12.62 37.55
N GLU A 104 -11.47 12.75 37.02
CA GLU A 104 -10.81 14.04 36.75
C GLU A 104 -11.33 14.72 35.48
N GLY A 105 -12.29 14.11 34.79
CA GLY A 105 -12.97 14.68 33.62
C GLY A 105 -12.39 14.26 32.27
N PHE A 106 -11.36 13.39 32.23
CA PHE A 106 -10.92 12.81 30.97
C PHE A 106 -11.98 11.85 30.40
N LYS A 107 -12.21 11.89 29.09
CA LYS A 107 -13.21 11.07 28.40
C LYS A 107 -12.62 9.83 27.76
N ALA A 108 -11.34 9.87 27.45
CA ALA A 108 -10.59 8.71 26.94
C ALA A 108 -9.18 8.70 27.50
N VAL A 109 -8.60 7.49 27.60
CA VAL A 109 -7.24 7.28 28.10
C VAL A 109 -6.48 6.44 27.09
N TYR A 110 -5.26 6.88 26.71
CA TYR A 110 -4.35 6.11 25.89
C TYR A 110 -3.15 5.65 26.68
N LEU A 111 -2.96 4.33 26.76
CA LEU A 111 -1.86 3.68 27.46
C LEU A 111 -0.67 3.49 26.48
N ALA A 112 0.44 4.21 26.71
CA ALA A 112 1.63 4.24 25.87
C ALA A 112 2.93 4.14 26.67
N VAL A 113 2.93 3.37 27.78
CA VAL A 113 4.06 3.30 28.73
C VAL A 113 5.25 2.48 28.23
N GLY A 114 5.11 1.80 27.08
CA GLY A 114 6.19 0.99 26.49
C GLY A 114 6.55 -0.27 27.29
N ALA A 115 7.76 -0.80 27.05
CA ALA A 115 8.33 -1.97 27.73
C ALA A 115 9.71 -1.60 28.29
N GLN A 116 9.78 -1.27 29.57
CA GLN A 116 10.99 -0.67 30.19
C GLN A 116 11.77 -1.61 31.10
N ASN A 117 11.19 -2.75 31.52
CA ASN A 117 11.87 -3.68 32.41
C ASN A 117 12.78 -4.63 31.62
N SER A 118 14.05 -4.69 31.95
CA SER A 118 15.00 -5.64 31.37
C SER A 118 14.66 -7.08 31.73
N MET A 119 14.92 -8.00 30.82
CA MET A 119 14.85 -9.44 31.10
C MET A 119 16.11 -9.90 31.82
N LYS A 120 15.95 -10.79 32.81
CA LYS A 120 17.06 -11.43 33.54
C LYS A 120 17.69 -12.54 32.70
N LEU A 121 18.99 -12.79 32.89
CA LEU A 121 19.72 -13.90 32.29
C LEU A 121 19.24 -15.26 32.80
N ASN A 122 18.72 -15.30 34.02
CA ASN A 122 18.32 -16.49 34.78
C ASN A 122 19.50 -17.46 34.97
N VAL A 123 20.64 -16.91 35.33
CA VAL A 123 21.86 -17.65 35.66
C VAL A 123 22.28 -17.38 37.10
N PRO A 124 23.03 -18.28 37.76
CA PRO A 124 23.56 -18.04 39.10
C PRO A 124 24.36 -16.74 39.17
N ASN A 125 24.23 -16.03 40.32
CA ASN A 125 24.93 -14.78 40.65
C ASN A 125 24.66 -13.58 39.71
N GLU A 126 23.59 -13.58 38.93
CA GLU A 126 23.23 -12.50 38.01
C GLU A 126 22.96 -11.14 38.69
N ASP A 127 22.73 -11.12 40.02
CA ASP A 127 22.51 -9.88 40.78
C ASP A 127 23.81 -9.35 41.41
N ALA A 128 25.01 -9.86 41.02
CA ALA A 128 26.32 -9.41 41.52
C ALA A 128 26.66 -7.98 41.12
N ALA A 129 27.43 -7.28 41.96
CA ALA A 129 27.92 -5.96 41.62
C ALA A 129 28.84 -6.00 40.39
N GLY A 130 28.47 -5.28 39.34
CA GLY A 130 29.09 -5.32 38.00
C GLY A 130 28.21 -5.93 36.93
N VAL A 131 27.01 -6.45 37.28
CA VAL A 131 25.97 -6.78 36.33
C VAL A 131 25.01 -5.60 36.24
N LEU A 132 24.84 -5.01 35.06
CA LEU A 132 23.95 -3.87 34.84
C LEU A 132 23.17 -4.07 33.52
N PRO A 133 21.84 -4.19 33.56
CA PRO A 133 21.03 -4.37 32.36
C PRO A 133 21.25 -3.27 31.31
N GLY A 134 21.22 -3.63 30.00
CA GLY A 134 21.56 -2.73 28.91
C GLY A 134 20.71 -1.46 28.85
N ILE A 135 19.41 -1.56 29.06
CA ILE A 135 18.53 -0.38 29.09
C ILE A 135 18.83 0.52 30.30
N ASP A 136 19.13 -0.06 31.48
CA ASP A 136 19.49 0.73 32.66
C ASP A 136 20.86 1.40 32.48
N TYR A 137 21.81 0.70 31.82
CA TYR A 137 23.09 1.23 31.47
C TYR A 137 22.99 2.44 30.53
N LEU A 138 22.30 2.27 29.39
CA LEU A 138 22.08 3.34 28.41
C LEU A 138 21.26 4.48 29.02
N GLY A 139 20.19 4.17 29.74
CA GLY A 139 19.33 5.18 30.37
C GLY A 139 20.06 6.09 31.34
N ARG A 140 20.90 5.52 32.18
CA ARG A 140 21.75 6.33 33.12
C ARG A 140 22.72 7.22 32.35
N LEU A 141 23.40 6.70 31.34
CA LEU A 141 24.34 7.47 30.54
C LEU A 141 23.68 8.62 29.80
N ASN A 142 22.52 8.35 29.14
CA ASN A 142 21.78 9.37 28.45
C ASN A 142 21.18 10.45 29.39
N CYS A 143 20.85 10.04 30.64
CA CYS A 143 20.49 10.98 31.70
C CYS A 143 21.70 11.70 32.35
N LYS A 144 22.92 11.47 31.85
CA LYS A 144 24.19 12.02 32.40
C LYS A 144 24.44 11.64 33.85
N GLU A 145 23.89 10.48 34.28
CA GLU A 145 24.20 9.90 35.58
C GLU A 145 25.58 9.22 35.57
N PRO A 146 26.36 9.28 36.65
CA PRO A 146 27.64 8.64 36.69
C PRO A 146 27.50 7.12 36.70
N VAL A 147 28.02 6.47 35.67
CA VAL A 147 28.11 5.01 35.58
C VAL A 147 29.59 4.62 35.56
N LYS A 148 29.95 3.71 36.46
CA LYS A 148 31.31 3.16 36.42
C LYS A 148 31.35 1.98 35.45
N THR A 149 31.80 2.21 34.25
CA THR A 149 32.03 1.17 33.25
C THR A 149 33.30 0.37 33.59
N GLY A 150 33.22 -0.95 33.39
CA GLY A 150 34.33 -1.86 33.57
C GLY A 150 35.42 -1.69 32.50
N LYS A 151 36.59 -2.29 32.71
CA LYS A 151 37.66 -2.34 31.71
C LYS A 151 37.42 -3.45 30.68
N LYS A 152 36.95 -4.61 31.14
CA LYS A 152 36.59 -5.75 30.32
C LYS A 152 35.09 -5.99 30.39
N VAL A 153 34.36 -5.57 29.36
CA VAL A 153 32.93 -5.58 29.35
C VAL A 153 32.40 -6.70 28.46
N VAL A 154 31.47 -7.50 28.98
CA VAL A 154 30.75 -8.52 28.22
C VAL A 154 29.32 -8.11 28.11
N VAL A 155 28.82 -7.93 26.86
CA VAL A 155 27.43 -7.64 26.56
C VAL A 155 26.75 -8.92 26.07
N VAL A 156 25.64 -9.30 26.70
CA VAL A 156 24.91 -10.52 26.33
C VAL A 156 23.65 -10.15 25.56
N GLY A 157 23.62 -10.45 24.26
CA GLY A 157 22.50 -10.14 23.37
C GLY A 157 22.93 -9.92 21.94
N GLY A 158 21.97 -9.83 21.00
CA GLY A 158 22.27 -9.61 19.58
C GLY A 158 21.35 -8.60 18.90
N GLY A 159 20.59 -7.83 19.68
CA GLY A 159 19.73 -6.74 19.20
C GLY A 159 20.40 -5.38 19.27
N ASP A 160 19.70 -4.34 18.79
CA ASP A 160 20.25 -2.97 18.74
C ASP A 160 20.68 -2.46 20.12
N VAL A 161 19.95 -2.78 21.20
CA VAL A 161 20.35 -2.44 22.58
C VAL A 161 21.72 -3.03 22.95
N ALA A 162 22.04 -4.26 22.48
CA ALA A 162 23.32 -4.86 22.74
C ALA A 162 24.45 -4.16 21.99
N ILE A 163 24.20 -3.80 20.74
CA ILE A 163 25.14 -3.04 19.91
C ILE A 163 25.40 -1.66 20.53
N ASP A 164 24.34 -0.94 20.89
CA ASP A 164 24.42 0.39 21.49
C ASP A 164 25.16 0.36 22.82
N ALA A 165 24.83 -0.59 23.69
CA ALA A 165 25.50 -0.74 24.98
C ALA A 165 27.00 -1.08 24.84
N ALA A 166 27.38 -1.91 23.87
CA ALA A 166 28.75 -2.25 23.59
C ALA A 166 29.57 -1.04 23.04
N ARG A 167 28.97 -0.31 22.09
CA ARG A 167 29.58 0.90 21.51
C ARG A 167 29.71 2.02 22.56
N GLU A 168 28.73 2.12 23.46
CA GLU A 168 28.76 3.03 24.59
C GLU A 168 29.87 2.65 25.60
N ALA A 169 30.07 1.36 25.87
CA ALA A 169 31.14 0.91 26.77
C ALA A 169 32.52 1.31 26.26
N ILE A 170 32.78 1.25 24.95
CA ILE A 170 34.02 1.77 24.35
C ILE A 170 34.18 3.27 24.63
N ARG A 171 33.14 4.08 24.44
CA ARG A 171 33.12 5.53 24.67
C ARG A 171 33.34 5.89 26.14
N GLN A 172 32.88 5.03 27.04
CA GLN A 172 33.10 5.16 28.47
C GLN A 172 34.50 4.67 28.94
N GLY A 173 35.35 4.23 28.00
CA GLY A 173 36.76 3.89 28.27
C GLY A 173 36.99 2.41 28.60
N ALA A 174 36.14 1.51 28.24
CA ALA A 174 36.39 0.07 28.29
C ALA A 174 37.59 -0.28 27.38
N GLU A 175 38.51 -1.12 27.89
CA GLU A 175 39.69 -1.56 27.16
C GLU A 175 39.39 -2.73 26.22
N GLU A 176 38.45 -3.58 26.61
CA GLU A 176 37.98 -4.74 25.84
C GLU A 176 36.44 -4.89 25.97
N VAL A 177 35.76 -4.96 24.85
CA VAL A 177 34.29 -5.17 24.80
C VAL A 177 33.99 -6.34 23.90
N LYS A 178 33.18 -7.29 24.42
CA LYS A 178 32.70 -8.46 23.68
C LYS A 178 31.19 -8.57 23.73
N ILE A 179 30.56 -8.85 22.60
CA ILE A 179 29.16 -9.21 22.51
C ILE A 179 29.06 -10.72 22.42
N LEU A 180 28.26 -11.34 23.29
CA LEU A 180 27.94 -12.77 23.24
C LEU A 180 26.55 -12.97 22.68
N TYR A 181 26.46 -13.78 21.63
CA TYR A 181 25.18 -14.12 21.02
C TYR A 181 24.97 -15.62 20.86
N ARG A 182 23.85 -16.13 21.37
CA ARG A 182 23.55 -17.57 21.42
C ARG A 182 23.19 -18.23 20.08
N ARG A 183 23.07 -17.47 18.99
CA ARG A 183 22.79 -17.93 17.63
C ARG A 183 23.88 -17.47 16.68
N SER A 184 23.71 -17.72 15.37
CA SER A 184 24.65 -17.23 14.36
C SER A 184 24.38 -15.78 13.99
N ARG A 185 25.28 -15.23 13.17
CA ARG A 185 25.20 -13.83 12.68
C ARG A 185 23.91 -13.56 11.89
N GLU A 186 23.42 -14.57 11.17
CA GLU A 186 22.20 -14.46 10.34
C GLU A 186 20.94 -14.26 11.18
N GLU A 187 20.91 -14.80 12.39
CA GLU A 187 19.81 -14.66 13.32
C GLU A 187 19.91 -13.44 14.25
N MET A 188 20.98 -12.62 14.15
CA MET A 188 21.09 -11.38 14.91
C MET A 188 19.98 -10.40 14.48
N PRO A 189 19.14 -9.93 15.41
CA PRO A 189 18.06 -8.99 15.07
C PRO A 189 18.54 -7.56 14.84
N ALA A 190 19.75 -7.19 15.29
CA ALA A 190 20.33 -5.87 15.06
C ALA A 190 20.55 -5.58 13.57
N ALA A 191 20.45 -4.32 13.21
CA ALA A 191 20.68 -3.88 11.83
C ALA A 191 22.12 -4.20 11.36
N LYS A 192 22.24 -4.74 10.14
CA LYS A 192 23.54 -5.22 9.61
C LYS A 192 24.62 -4.14 9.59
N HIS A 193 24.25 -2.88 9.32
CA HIS A 193 25.17 -1.76 9.31
C HIS A 193 25.66 -1.41 10.73
N GLU A 194 24.81 -1.56 11.75
CA GLU A 194 25.16 -1.35 13.14
C GLU A 194 26.11 -2.45 13.67
N ILE A 195 25.87 -3.70 13.29
CA ILE A 195 26.79 -4.81 13.60
C ILE A 195 28.17 -4.52 12.99
N LYS A 196 28.21 -4.09 11.72
CA LYS A 196 29.45 -3.72 11.05
C LYS A 196 30.15 -2.55 11.74
N ALA A 197 29.40 -1.52 12.13
CA ALA A 197 29.94 -0.35 12.83
C ALA A 197 30.56 -0.73 14.19
N ALA A 198 29.95 -1.66 14.94
CA ALA A 198 30.48 -2.17 16.18
C ALA A 198 31.82 -2.90 15.97
N GLU A 199 31.93 -3.76 14.96
CA GLU A 199 33.19 -4.45 14.61
C GLU A 199 34.27 -3.47 14.17
N GLU A 200 33.91 -2.45 13.38
CA GLU A 200 34.85 -1.38 12.97
C GLU A 200 35.36 -0.58 14.18
N GLU A 201 34.55 -0.41 15.22
CA GLU A 201 34.95 0.24 16.48
C GLU A 201 35.75 -0.68 17.42
N GLY A 202 36.07 -1.92 16.99
CA GLY A 202 36.93 -2.87 17.71
C GLY A 202 36.19 -3.79 18.70
N ILE A 203 34.87 -3.88 18.64
CA ILE A 203 34.08 -4.76 19.49
C ILE A 203 34.14 -6.18 18.96
N GLY A 204 34.53 -7.14 19.81
CA GLY A 204 34.52 -8.56 19.51
C GLY A 204 33.09 -9.14 19.54
N ILE A 205 32.72 -9.98 18.56
CA ILE A 205 31.43 -10.65 18.55
C ILE A 205 31.63 -12.18 18.58
N GLU A 206 31.27 -12.79 19.72
CA GLU A 206 31.33 -14.23 19.96
C GLU A 206 29.94 -14.83 19.67
N LEU A 207 29.87 -15.62 18.60
CA LEU A 207 28.62 -16.25 18.14
C LEU A 207 28.52 -17.67 18.70
N LEU A 208 27.29 -18.17 18.80
CA LEU A 208 26.98 -19.51 19.33
C LEU A 208 27.50 -19.69 20.77
N VAL A 209 27.38 -18.66 21.60
CA VAL A 209 27.78 -18.65 23.00
C VAL A 209 26.64 -18.13 23.87
N ALA A 210 26.34 -18.84 24.96
CA ALA A 210 25.36 -18.43 25.95
C ALA A 210 25.98 -18.38 27.36
N PRO A 211 25.54 -17.44 28.23
CA PRO A 211 25.98 -17.39 29.63
C PRO A 211 25.42 -18.58 30.43
N ALA A 212 26.19 -19.13 31.33
CA ALA A 212 25.80 -20.20 32.24
C ALA A 212 25.84 -19.77 33.71
N GLU A 213 26.84 -19.00 34.12
CA GLU A 213 27.02 -18.54 35.53
C GLU A 213 27.85 -17.28 35.55
N VAL A 214 27.51 -16.30 36.38
CA VAL A 214 28.33 -15.14 36.67
C VAL A 214 29.38 -15.51 37.74
N LEU A 215 30.65 -15.41 37.40
CA LEU A 215 31.76 -15.67 38.32
C LEU A 215 32.00 -14.45 39.18
N THR A 216 32.13 -14.64 40.49
CA THR A 216 32.25 -13.53 41.43
C THR A 216 33.43 -13.71 42.41
N GLY A 217 34.03 -12.58 42.73
CA GLY A 217 35.02 -12.48 43.80
C GLY A 217 34.65 -11.32 44.72
N ASN A 218 34.48 -11.59 46.02
CA ASN A 218 34.03 -10.60 47.00
C ASN A 218 32.73 -9.87 46.62
N GLY A 219 31.76 -10.60 46.00
CA GLY A 219 30.48 -10.06 45.60
C GLY A 219 30.49 -9.21 44.31
N LYS A 220 31.65 -9.11 43.61
CA LYS A 220 31.81 -8.40 42.35
C LYS A 220 32.06 -9.36 41.20
N VAL A 221 31.67 -9.00 40.00
CA VAL A 221 31.97 -9.74 38.79
C VAL A 221 33.46 -9.86 38.57
N THR A 222 33.95 -11.08 38.29
CA THR A 222 35.33 -11.39 37.90
C THR A 222 35.40 -12.15 36.60
N GLY A 223 34.24 -12.64 36.09
CA GLY A 223 34.15 -13.37 34.82
C GLY A 223 32.74 -13.85 34.56
N LEU A 224 32.60 -14.52 33.44
CA LEU A 224 31.36 -15.15 32.99
C LEU A 224 31.66 -16.56 32.47
N ARG A 225 31.04 -17.58 33.07
CA ARG A 225 31.05 -18.93 32.53
C ARG A 225 30.06 -19.03 31.41
N CYS A 226 30.50 -19.56 30.30
CA CYS A 226 29.73 -19.66 29.04
C CYS A 226 29.64 -21.10 28.54
N LEU A 227 28.63 -21.37 27.77
CA LEU A 227 28.42 -22.64 27.04
C LEU A 227 28.46 -22.37 25.53
N LYS A 228 29.04 -23.29 24.77
CA LYS A 228 28.92 -23.28 23.32
C LYS A 228 27.52 -23.77 22.93
N MET A 229 27.01 -23.25 21.83
CA MET A 229 25.67 -23.52 21.32
C MET A 229 25.74 -24.09 19.90
N GLU A 230 24.77 -24.90 19.56
CA GLU A 230 24.48 -25.34 18.20
C GLU A 230 23.10 -24.89 17.78
N LEU A 231 22.86 -24.80 16.46
CA LEU A 231 21.58 -24.39 15.91
C LEU A 231 20.73 -25.60 15.56
N GLY A 232 19.60 -25.76 16.24
CA GLY A 232 18.57 -26.75 15.98
C GLY A 232 17.55 -26.29 14.93
N LEU A 233 16.35 -26.87 15.00
CA LEU A 233 15.23 -26.51 14.11
C LEU A 233 14.74 -25.08 14.39
N PRO A 234 14.12 -24.41 13.38
CA PRO A 234 13.51 -23.10 13.57
C PRO A 234 12.43 -23.11 14.66
N ASP A 235 12.39 -22.03 15.45
CA ASP A 235 11.34 -21.76 16.41
C ASP A 235 10.10 -21.07 15.76
N GLU A 236 9.07 -20.74 16.55
CA GLU A 236 7.86 -20.07 16.06
C GLU A 236 8.14 -18.71 15.39
N SER A 237 9.27 -18.10 15.64
CA SER A 237 9.73 -16.87 14.97
C SER A 237 10.47 -17.10 13.65
N GLY A 238 10.63 -18.34 13.23
CA GLY A 238 11.38 -18.75 12.05
C GLY A 238 12.91 -18.76 12.24
N ARG A 239 13.44 -18.42 13.43
CA ARG A 239 14.86 -18.45 13.74
C ARG A 239 15.27 -19.78 14.34
N ARG A 240 16.44 -20.30 13.97
CA ARG A 240 16.94 -21.58 14.48
C ARG A 240 17.15 -21.55 15.99
N ARG A 241 16.63 -22.57 16.68
CA ARG A 241 16.66 -22.66 18.14
C ARG A 241 18.10 -22.97 18.62
N PRO A 242 18.67 -22.17 19.56
CA PRO A 242 19.97 -22.50 20.12
C PRO A 242 19.87 -23.69 21.10
N VAL A 243 20.76 -24.66 20.94
CA VAL A 243 20.86 -25.86 21.78
C VAL A 243 22.23 -25.90 22.44
N PRO A 244 22.33 -26.05 23.77
CA PRO A 244 23.62 -26.14 24.46
C PRO A 244 24.39 -27.40 24.04
N VAL A 245 25.69 -27.25 23.81
CA VAL A 245 26.63 -28.37 23.60
C VAL A 245 27.08 -28.85 24.97
N ALA A 246 26.95 -30.15 25.22
CA ALA A 246 27.37 -30.74 26.49
C ALA A 246 28.90 -30.61 26.68
N ASP A 247 29.32 -30.45 27.93
CA ASP A 247 30.73 -30.37 28.33
C ASP A 247 31.56 -29.32 27.56
N SER A 248 30.92 -28.19 27.20
CA SER A 248 31.54 -27.12 26.41
C SER A 248 31.77 -25.83 27.21
N GLU A 249 31.71 -25.91 28.54
CA GLU A 249 31.88 -24.76 29.44
C GLU A 249 33.29 -24.17 29.29
N PHE A 250 33.34 -22.84 29.31
CA PHE A 250 34.56 -22.08 29.35
C PHE A 250 34.33 -20.75 30.06
N ASP A 251 35.40 -20.21 30.69
CA ASP A 251 35.30 -19.00 31.45
C ASP A 251 35.88 -17.82 30.64
N LEU A 252 35.13 -16.70 30.61
CA LEU A 252 35.57 -15.41 30.07
C LEU A 252 35.86 -14.47 31.24
N GLU A 253 37.04 -13.88 31.23
CA GLU A 253 37.42 -12.86 32.19
C GLU A 253 36.71 -11.53 31.87
N CYS A 254 35.95 -10.97 32.78
CA CYS A 254 35.33 -9.66 32.67
C CYS A 254 35.09 -9.05 34.05
N ASP A 255 34.98 -7.74 34.12
CA ASP A 255 34.66 -7.02 35.36
C ASP A 255 33.31 -6.29 35.28
N MET A 256 32.64 -6.36 34.11
CA MET A 256 31.26 -5.90 33.92
C MET A 256 30.50 -6.77 32.90
N ILE A 257 29.25 -7.06 33.22
CA ILE A 257 28.32 -7.79 32.33
C ILE A 257 27.10 -6.92 32.07
N ILE A 258 26.71 -6.79 30.80
CA ILE A 258 25.55 -6.01 30.38
C ILE A 258 24.55 -6.95 29.69
N PRO A 259 23.53 -7.45 30.42
CA PRO A 259 22.43 -8.20 29.83
C PRO A 259 21.56 -7.31 28.90
N ALA A 260 21.43 -7.69 27.61
CA ALA A 260 20.65 -7.00 26.60
C ALA A 260 19.80 -8.01 25.79
N ILE A 261 19.06 -8.89 26.51
CA ILE A 261 18.36 -10.04 25.94
C ILE A 261 16.85 -9.82 25.76
N GLY A 262 16.39 -8.60 25.92
CA GLY A 262 15.00 -8.20 25.72
C GLY A 262 14.41 -7.42 26.88
N GLN A 263 13.18 -6.97 26.68
CA GLN A 263 12.45 -6.11 27.61
C GLN A 263 11.05 -6.67 27.87
N ARG A 264 10.46 -6.25 29.01
CA ARG A 264 9.09 -6.57 29.42
C ARG A 264 8.36 -5.32 29.88
N VAL A 265 7.06 -5.36 29.79
CA VAL A 265 6.17 -4.30 30.29
C VAL A 265 6.22 -4.25 31.83
N ASN A 266 6.35 -3.05 32.37
CA ASN A 266 6.12 -2.79 33.79
C ASN A 266 4.61 -2.59 34.02
N ARG A 267 4.01 -3.37 34.90
CA ARG A 267 2.55 -3.39 35.12
C ARG A 267 2.08 -2.48 36.26
N SER A 268 2.99 -1.80 36.95
CA SER A 268 2.65 -0.97 38.11
C SER A 268 1.66 0.17 37.81
N PHE A 269 1.59 0.61 36.56
CA PHE A 269 0.63 1.63 36.13
C PHE A 269 -0.84 1.16 36.14
N LEU A 270 -1.11 -0.17 36.18
CA LEU A 270 -2.46 -0.75 36.32
C LEU A 270 -2.88 -0.96 37.73
N GLU A 271 -2.02 -0.73 38.74
CA GLU A 271 -2.39 -0.86 40.12
C GLU A 271 -3.56 0.07 40.49
N GLY A 272 -4.63 -0.48 41.05
CA GLY A 272 -5.86 0.25 41.32
C GLY A 272 -6.81 0.43 40.16
N THR A 273 -6.54 -0.23 39.00
CA THR A 273 -7.43 -0.24 37.83
C THR A 273 -7.74 -1.69 37.45
N ASP A 274 -8.97 -2.11 37.66
CA ASP A 274 -9.47 -3.43 37.27
C ASP A 274 -10.11 -3.37 35.88
N GLY A 275 -10.20 -4.52 35.21
CA GLY A 275 -10.92 -4.65 33.94
C GLY A 275 -10.07 -4.45 32.66
N VAL A 276 -8.78 -4.11 32.76
CA VAL A 276 -7.85 -4.13 31.64
C VAL A 276 -7.16 -5.49 31.58
N GLU A 277 -7.46 -6.26 30.55
CA GLU A 277 -6.92 -7.61 30.37
C GLU A 277 -5.47 -7.58 29.87
N LEU A 278 -4.70 -8.59 30.29
CA LEU A 278 -3.33 -8.81 29.86
C LEU A 278 -3.23 -10.10 29.04
N THR A 279 -2.36 -10.08 28.03
CA THR A 279 -2.02 -11.28 27.27
C THR A 279 -1.17 -12.26 28.11
N ARG A 280 -1.02 -13.50 27.64
CA ARG A 280 -0.10 -14.49 28.24
C ARG A 280 1.36 -14.00 28.35
N TRP A 281 1.73 -13.03 27.53
CA TRP A 281 3.07 -12.43 27.50
C TRP A 281 3.22 -11.24 28.45
N GLY A 282 2.12 -10.78 29.02
CA GLY A 282 2.07 -9.66 29.97
C GLY A 282 2.00 -8.29 29.32
N THR A 283 1.71 -8.20 28.04
CA THR A 283 1.29 -6.99 27.35
C THR A 283 -0.20 -6.74 27.56
N VAL A 284 -0.67 -5.52 27.35
CA VAL A 284 -2.10 -5.20 27.42
C VAL A 284 -2.84 -5.80 26.22
N ALA A 285 -3.94 -6.49 26.47
CA ALA A 285 -4.82 -6.99 25.42
C ALA A 285 -5.66 -5.84 24.86
N ALA A 286 -5.56 -5.61 23.55
CA ALA A 286 -6.34 -4.63 22.82
C ALA A 286 -6.73 -5.16 21.44
N ASP A 287 -7.77 -4.61 20.86
CA ASP A 287 -8.15 -4.94 19.48
C ASP A 287 -7.11 -4.41 18.49
N PRO A 288 -6.62 -5.22 17.54
CA PRO A 288 -5.52 -4.83 16.65
C PRO A 288 -5.89 -3.77 15.60
N VAL A 289 -7.17 -3.46 15.44
CA VAL A 289 -7.66 -2.44 14.49
C VAL A 289 -8.02 -1.15 15.22
N THR A 290 -8.72 -1.26 16.35
CA THR A 290 -9.22 -0.12 17.10
C THR A 290 -8.32 0.29 18.26
N TYR A 291 -7.37 -0.55 18.66
CA TYR A 291 -6.52 -0.34 19.84
C TYR A 291 -7.28 -0.19 21.16
N GLN A 292 -8.60 -0.46 21.17
CA GLN A 292 -9.40 -0.44 22.38
C GLN A 292 -9.11 -1.68 23.24
N THR A 293 -8.97 -1.48 24.54
CA THR A 293 -8.81 -2.56 25.53
C THR A 293 -10.16 -3.17 25.91
N SER A 294 -10.16 -4.16 26.79
CA SER A 294 -11.38 -4.70 27.42
C SER A 294 -12.17 -3.67 28.24
N PHE A 295 -11.54 -2.56 28.63
CA PHE A 295 -12.19 -1.47 29.36
C PHE A 295 -12.62 -0.35 28.39
N PRO A 296 -13.92 0.01 28.28
CA PRO A 296 -14.40 1.05 27.38
C PRO A 296 -13.74 2.40 27.68
N GLY A 297 -13.30 3.12 26.62
CA GLY A 297 -12.63 4.41 26.73
C GLY A 297 -11.13 4.31 27.07
N ILE A 298 -10.59 3.10 27.31
CA ILE A 298 -9.15 2.89 27.44
C ILE A 298 -8.60 2.22 26.20
N PHE A 299 -7.57 2.82 25.64
CA PHE A 299 -6.86 2.36 24.45
C PHE A 299 -5.40 2.06 24.79
N ALA A 300 -4.76 1.15 24.06
CA ALA A 300 -3.36 0.80 24.29
C ALA A 300 -2.59 0.62 22.98
N GLY A 301 -1.32 1.07 22.94
CA GLY A 301 -0.48 0.91 21.75
C GLY A 301 1.01 0.99 22.05
N GLY A 302 1.82 0.91 20.97
CA GLY A 302 3.28 0.77 21.07
C GLY A 302 3.67 -0.54 21.77
N ASP A 303 4.88 -0.58 22.34
CA ASP A 303 5.46 -1.78 22.95
C ASP A 303 4.62 -2.34 24.13
N LEU A 304 3.75 -1.53 24.70
CA LEU A 304 2.79 -2.00 25.69
C LEU A 304 1.82 -3.04 25.14
N PHE A 305 1.44 -2.90 23.87
CA PHE A 305 0.51 -3.78 23.17
C PHE A 305 1.23 -4.89 22.37
N THR A 306 2.24 -4.52 21.57
CA THR A 306 2.94 -5.45 20.66
C THR A 306 4.07 -6.23 21.32
N GLY A 307 4.58 -5.80 22.47
CA GLY A 307 5.93 -6.08 22.94
C GLY A 307 6.95 -5.18 22.24
N PRO A 308 8.25 -5.26 22.62
CA PRO A 308 9.31 -4.42 22.04
C PRO A 308 9.37 -4.52 20.52
N ALA A 309 9.23 -3.38 19.84
CA ALA A 309 9.21 -3.24 18.39
C ALA A 309 9.99 -2.00 17.93
N ILE A 310 9.97 -1.68 16.64
CA ILE A 310 10.64 -0.49 16.10
C ILE A 310 9.82 0.78 16.35
N ALA A 311 10.50 1.92 16.41
CA ALA A 311 9.86 3.20 16.75
C ALA A 311 8.71 3.59 15.81
N VAL A 312 8.83 3.27 14.50
CA VAL A 312 7.78 3.58 13.52
C VAL A 312 6.47 2.83 13.78
N ASP A 313 6.54 1.61 14.33
CA ASP A 313 5.33 0.86 14.70
C ASP A 313 4.62 1.52 15.89
N ALA A 314 5.39 2.06 16.84
CA ALA A 314 4.84 2.82 17.95
C ALA A 314 4.19 4.14 17.48
N VAL A 315 4.80 4.86 16.54
CA VAL A 315 4.23 6.06 15.90
C VAL A 315 2.92 5.71 15.18
N ALA A 316 2.90 4.63 14.39
CA ALA A 316 1.70 4.17 13.70
C ALA A 316 0.58 3.77 14.67
N ALA A 317 0.93 3.09 15.77
CA ALA A 317 -0.04 2.74 16.81
C ALA A 317 -0.68 3.99 17.44
N GLY A 318 0.12 5.03 17.72
CA GLY A 318 -0.38 6.31 18.23
C GLY A 318 -1.35 7.01 17.27
N GLN A 319 -1.01 7.05 15.98
CA GLN A 319 -1.87 7.59 14.93
C GLN A 319 -3.22 6.85 14.86
N GLN A 320 -3.19 5.53 14.82
CA GLN A 320 -4.39 4.71 14.72
C GLN A 320 -5.26 4.79 16.00
N ALA A 321 -4.62 4.85 17.17
CA ALA A 321 -5.32 5.06 18.43
C ALA A 321 -6.00 6.44 18.47
N ALA A 322 -5.38 7.50 17.96
CA ALA A 322 -5.98 8.83 17.88
C ALA A 322 -7.28 8.83 17.05
N VAL A 323 -7.31 8.08 15.94
CA VAL A 323 -8.55 7.89 15.14
C VAL A 323 -9.63 7.14 15.94
N SER A 324 -9.24 6.13 16.73
CA SER A 324 -10.21 5.40 17.58
C SER A 324 -10.76 6.26 18.71
N ILE A 325 -9.89 7.03 19.34
CA ILE A 325 -10.27 7.94 20.43
C ILE A 325 -11.24 9.00 19.93
N GLU A 326 -10.98 9.61 18.78
CA GLU A 326 -11.91 10.56 18.17
C GLU A 326 -13.27 9.95 17.91
N LYS A 327 -13.34 8.76 17.29
CA LYS A 327 -14.61 8.07 17.05
C LYS A 327 -15.33 7.72 18.32
N TYR A 328 -14.60 7.31 19.36
CA TYR A 328 -15.17 7.06 20.68
C TYR A 328 -15.80 8.32 21.29
N LEU A 329 -15.13 9.46 21.18
CA LEU A 329 -15.63 10.74 21.67
C LEU A 329 -16.85 11.25 20.88
N LEU A 330 -16.96 10.88 19.60
CA LEU A 330 -18.09 11.20 18.73
C LEU A 330 -19.23 10.18 18.76
N ASP A 331 -19.12 9.14 19.61
CA ASP A 331 -20.06 8.01 19.71
C ASP A 331 -20.24 7.26 18.36
N GLU A 332 -19.15 7.15 17.57
CA GLU A 332 -19.12 6.46 16.30
C GLU A 332 -18.60 5.02 16.42
N GLU A 333 -18.93 4.17 15.45
CA GLU A 333 -18.41 2.81 15.38
C GLU A 333 -16.89 2.82 15.14
N LEU A 334 -16.11 2.29 16.08
CA LEU A 334 -14.64 2.36 16.05
C LEU A 334 -14.01 1.67 14.85
N ALA A 335 -14.61 0.57 14.38
CA ALA A 335 -14.10 -0.21 13.25
C ALA A 335 -14.56 0.33 11.88
N ALA A 336 -15.60 1.17 11.83
CA ALA A 336 -16.14 1.70 10.58
C ALA A 336 -15.10 2.55 9.84
N ASN A 337 -15.09 2.46 8.50
CA ASN A 337 -14.24 3.26 7.62
C ASN A 337 -12.73 3.23 7.97
N ARG A 338 -12.28 2.18 8.66
CA ARG A 338 -10.84 1.95 8.80
C ARG A 338 -10.28 1.55 7.45
N PRO A 339 -9.20 2.18 6.97
CA PRO A 339 -8.47 1.62 5.86
C PRO A 339 -8.10 0.20 6.29
N GLY A 340 -8.68 -0.80 5.59
CA GLY A 340 -8.23 -2.19 5.78
C GLY A 340 -6.70 -2.18 5.70
N LYS A 341 -6.03 -3.13 6.36
CA LYS A 341 -4.59 -3.34 6.12
C LYS A 341 -4.42 -3.22 4.62
N PRO A 342 -3.61 -2.32 4.08
CA PRO A 342 -3.48 -2.17 2.64
C PRO A 342 -3.26 -3.59 2.13
N ASN A 343 -4.30 -4.14 1.47
CA ASN A 343 -4.24 -5.44 0.79
C ASN A 343 -2.97 -5.32 -0.01
N GLY A 344 -1.94 -6.07 0.39
CA GLY A 344 -0.57 -5.80 0.03
C GLY A 344 -0.59 -5.33 -1.40
N ARG A 345 -0.29 -4.04 -1.60
CA ARG A 345 -0.44 -3.42 -2.92
C ARG A 345 0.05 -4.47 -3.87
N ASN A 346 -0.77 -4.88 -4.84
CA ASN A 346 -0.35 -5.80 -5.87
C ASN A 346 0.82 -5.12 -6.59
N TRP A 347 1.98 -5.21 -5.99
CA TRP A 347 3.23 -4.76 -6.57
C TRP A 347 3.35 -5.55 -7.86
N LYS A 348 2.91 -4.95 -8.95
CA LYS A 348 3.36 -5.34 -10.26
C LYS A 348 4.87 -5.30 -10.13
N GLY A 349 5.51 -6.47 -10.06
CA GLY A 349 6.91 -6.57 -9.71
C GLY A 349 7.74 -5.55 -10.48
N ILE A 350 8.80 -5.04 -9.88
CA ILE A 350 9.72 -4.08 -10.54
C ILE A 350 9.95 -4.57 -11.97
N PRO A 351 9.65 -3.76 -13.00
CA PRO A 351 9.82 -4.18 -14.38
C PRO A 351 11.24 -4.71 -14.58
N LYS A 352 11.39 -5.90 -15.13
CA LYS A 352 12.70 -6.57 -15.30
C LYS A 352 13.75 -5.74 -16.06
N ASN A 353 13.31 -4.66 -16.69
CA ASN A 353 14.14 -3.78 -17.55
C ASN A 353 14.58 -2.48 -16.84
N ILE A 354 14.23 -2.27 -15.59
CA ILE A 354 14.74 -1.11 -14.85
C ILE A 354 16.19 -1.37 -14.46
N VAL A 355 17.08 -0.46 -14.85
CA VAL A 355 18.48 -0.51 -14.43
C VAL A 355 18.55 -0.38 -12.92
N CYS A 356 19.05 -1.44 -12.26
CA CYS A 356 19.30 -1.41 -10.82
C CYS A 356 20.44 -0.42 -10.55
N ARG A 357 20.16 0.66 -9.87
CA ARG A 357 21.16 1.59 -9.35
C ARG A 357 21.38 1.25 -7.88
N PRO A 358 22.65 1.19 -7.41
CA PRO A 358 22.94 0.97 -6.00
C PRO A 358 22.35 2.12 -5.16
N ARG A 359 22.07 1.82 -3.92
CA ARG A 359 21.65 2.82 -2.93
C ARG A 359 22.80 3.79 -2.67
N ALA A 360 22.50 5.08 -2.48
CA ALA A 360 23.51 6.03 -2.00
C ALA A 360 23.96 5.62 -0.59
N GLU A 361 25.27 5.57 -0.38
CA GLU A 361 25.82 5.28 0.95
C GLU A 361 25.86 6.57 1.78
N MET A 362 25.33 6.48 3.00
CA MET A 362 25.37 7.58 3.97
C MET A 362 26.81 7.88 4.35
N PRO A 363 27.29 9.12 4.20
CA PRO A 363 28.61 9.50 4.72
C PRO A 363 28.67 9.32 6.23
N LEU A 364 29.72 8.67 6.69
CA LEU A 364 29.92 8.38 8.12
C LEU A 364 31.17 9.09 8.64
N LEU A 365 31.15 9.46 9.93
CA LEU A 365 32.32 9.93 10.63
C LEU A 365 33.43 8.85 10.55
N PRO A 366 34.69 9.21 10.26
CA PRO A 366 35.77 8.24 10.22
C PRO A 366 35.92 7.45 11.53
N VAL A 367 36.21 6.15 11.44
CA VAL A 367 36.25 5.22 12.59
C VAL A 367 37.13 5.73 13.72
N ALA A 368 38.32 6.26 13.39
CA ALA A 368 39.25 6.82 14.39
C ALA A 368 38.68 8.00 15.19
N GLN A 369 37.60 8.63 14.69
CA GLN A 369 36.96 9.75 15.37
C GLN A 369 35.70 9.32 16.13
N ARG A 370 35.16 8.11 15.90
CA ARG A 370 33.92 7.65 16.53
C ARG A 370 34.08 7.27 18.00
N ALA A 371 35.17 6.60 18.35
CA ALA A 371 35.35 5.96 19.66
C ALA A 371 35.57 6.93 20.82
N GLY A 372 35.93 8.17 20.57
CA GLY A 372 36.33 9.15 21.64
C GLY A 372 35.36 10.30 21.84
N ASN A 373 34.21 10.32 21.15
CA ASN A 373 33.27 11.43 21.25
C ASN A 373 31.80 10.99 21.02
N TYR A 374 30.87 11.93 21.19
CA TYR A 374 29.44 11.78 21.03
C TYR A 374 28.88 12.54 19.81
N GLN A 375 29.75 12.90 18.86
CA GLN A 375 29.28 13.52 17.61
C GLN A 375 28.41 12.54 16.82
N GLU A 376 27.43 13.06 16.14
CA GLU A 376 26.59 12.28 15.26
C GLU A 376 27.45 11.55 14.22
N ILE A 377 27.25 10.24 14.10
CA ILE A 377 28.09 9.40 13.22
C ILE A 377 27.61 9.49 11.78
N GLU A 378 26.31 9.59 11.54
CA GLU A 378 25.72 9.72 10.23
C GLU A 378 25.67 11.20 9.82
N LEU A 379 26.48 11.57 8.81
CA LEU A 379 26.68 12.99 8.45
C LEU A 379 25.61 13.55 7.52
N GLY A 380 24.60 12.74 7.13
CA GLY A 380 23.59 13.12 6.17
C GLY A 380 24.07 13.03 4.71
N PHE A 381 23.15 13.09 3.76
CA PHE A 381 23.47 13.14 2.33
C PHE A 381 23.91 14.54 1.91
N THR A 382 24.86 14.62 0.98
CA THR A 382 25.06 15.84 0.19
C THR A 382 23.86 16.09 -0.72
N GLU A 383 23.69 17.31 -1.20
CA GLU A 383 22.61 17.63 -2.15
C GLU A 383 22.65 16.71 -3.38
N GLU A 384 23.82 16.40 -3.91
CA GLU A 384 23.99 15.52 -5.04
C GLU A 384 23.55 14.08 -4.74
N GLN A 385 23.95 13.55 -3.57
CA GLN A 385 23.53 12.22 -3.11
C GLN A 385 22.02 12.15 -2.86
N ALA A 386 21.44 13.17 -2.24
CA ALA A 386 20.00 13.26 -2.00
C ALA A 386 19.21 13.27 -3.30
N ARG A 387 19.65 14.05 -4.30
CA ARG A 387 19.05 14.07 -5.65
C ARG A 387 19.19 12.73 -6.36
N ALA A 388 20.33 12.07 -6.26
CA ALA A 388 20.57 10.76 -6.86
C ALA A 388 19.66 9.68 -6.23
N GLU A 389 19.49 9.71 -4.92
CA GLU A 389 18.62 8.77 -4.20
C GLU A 389 17.14 9.05 -4.48
N ALA A 390 16.71 10.31 -4.54
CA ALA A 390 15.37 10.69 -4.95
C ALA A 390 15.04 10.23 -6.38
N ALA A 391 16.01 10.30 -7.30
CA ALA A 391 15.85 9.82 -8.68
C ALA A 391 15.70 8.28 -8.80
N ARG A 392 16.04 7.52 -7.76
CA ARG A 392 15.79 6.07 -7.66
C ARG A 392 14.40 5.73 -7.16
N CYS A 393 13.63 6.72 -6.70
CA CYS A 393 12.30 6.49 -6.13
C CYS A 393 11.40 5.82 -7.16
N VAL A 394 10.81 4.68 -6.79
CA VAL A 394 9.85 3.93 -7.62
C VAL A 394 8.38 4.27 -7.26
N ASP A 395 8.20 5.35 -6.53
CA ASP A 395 6.88 5.87 -6.10
C ASP A 395 6.01 4.79 -5.43
N CYS A 396 6.65 3.98 -4.59
CA CYS A 396 6.01 2.84 -3.93
C CYS A 396 5.32 3.21 -2.62
N GLY A 397 5.65 4.37 -2.05
CA GLY A 397 5.03 4.89 -0.84
C GLY A 397 3.60 5.38 -1.07
N GLY A 398 2.85 5.54 0.00
CA GLY A 398 1.63 6.34 0.01
C GLY A 398 1.97 7.84 0.08
N CYS A 399 0.94 8.67 0.10
CA CYS A 399 1.09 10.09 0.42
C CYS A 399 1.70 10.25 1.82
N CYS A 400 2.74 11.07 1.95
CA CYS A 400 3.36 11.41 3.24
C CYS A 400 2.70 12.62 3.92
N GLU A 401 1.59 13.11 3.34
CA GLU A 401 0.83 14.26 3.83
C GLU A 401 1.66 15.54 4.04
N CYS A 402 2.69 15.76 3.23
CA CYS A 402 3.48 16.99 3.29
C CYS A 402 2.70 18.26 2.90
N LYS A 403 1.47 18.11 2.36
CA LYS A 403 0.54 19.18 1.98
C LYS A 403 1.05 20.20 0.95
N LEU A 404 2.18 19.93 0.30
CA LEU A 404 2.68 20.79 -0.78
C LEU A 404 1.69 20.88 -1.96
N CYS A 405 1.00 19.79 -2.28
CA CYS A 405 -0.05 19.78 -3.29
C CYS A 405 -1.27 20.63 -2.89
N VAL A 406 -1.63 20.64 -1.59
CA VAL A 406 -2.70 21.50 -1.05
C VAL A 406 -2.32 22.96 -1.21
N ALA A 407 -1.12 23.34 -0.79
CA ALA A 407 -0.60 24.70 -0.92
C ALA A 407 -0.49 25.17 -2.39
N ALA A 408 -0.17 24.26 -3.32
CA ALA A 408 -0.07 24.55 -4.74
C ALA A 408 -1.44 24.59 -5.46
N CYS A 409 -2.49 24.04 -4.86
CA CYS A 409 -3.81 23.98 -5.47
C CYS A 409 -4.57 25.30 -5.31
N GLN A 410 -4.59 26.14 -6.35
CA GLN A 410 -5.30 27.42 -6.35
C GLN A 410 -6.82 27.27 -6.18
N ALA A 411 -7.39 26.13 -6.55
CA ALA A 411 -8.81 25.85 -6.42
C ALA A 411 -9.21 25.33 -5.03
N GLY A 412 -8.24 25.04 -4.14
CA GLY A 412 -8.51 24.45 -2.83
C GLY A 412 -9.17 23.06 -2.92
N ALA A 413 -8.93 22.31 -4.02
CA ALA A 413 -9.66 21.08 -4.32
C ALA A 413 -9.01 19.82 -3.73
N ILE A 414 -7.97 19.95 -2.90
CA ILE A 414 -7.27 18.81 -2.31
C ILE A 414 -7.53 18.78 -0.81
N ASP A 415 -8.30 17.80 -0.39
CA ASP A 415 -8.61 17.53 1.00
C ASP A 415 -8.08 16.14 1.37
N HIS A 416 -7.10 16.07 2.27
CA HIS A 416 -6.51 14.81 2.74
C HIS A 416 -7.39 14.11 3.79
N GLU A 417 -8.30 14.81 4.42
CA GLU A 417 -9.24 14.27 5.42
C GLU A 417 -10.54 13.76 4.76
N MET A 418 -10.68 13.93 3.43
CA MET A 418 -11.83 13.44 2.69
C MET A 418 -11.97 11.92 2.83
N VAL A 419 -13.12 11.49 3.30
CA VAL A 419 -13.47 10.07 3.44
C VAL A 419 -14.59 9.70 2.50
N ASP A 420 -14.61 8.43 2.07
CA ASP A 420 -15.72 7.90 1.27
C ASP A 420 -16.98 7.83 2.12
N THR A 421 -18.01 8.56 1.70
CA THR A 421 -19.35 8.50 2.30
C THR A 421 -20.27 7.71 1.38
N PRO A 422 -20.71 6.49 1.75
CA PRO A 422 -21.68 5.75 0.94
C PRO A 422 -23.03 6.43 1.00
N GLU A 423 -23.61 6.71 -0.17
CA GLU A 423 -24.95 7.24 -0.33
C GLU A 423 -25.84 6.24 -1.06
N SER A 424 -27.11 6.14 -0.68
CA SER A 424 -28.08 5.26 -1.31
C SER A 424 -29.12 6.05 -2.10
N PHE A 425 -29.30 5.68 -3.37
CA PHE A 425 -30.26 6.31 -4.26
C PHE A 425 -31.28 5.27 -4.75
N ASN A 426 -32.57 5.60 -4.67
CA ASN A 426 -33.62 4.83 -5.34
C ASN A 426 -33.77 5.35 -6.77
N VAL A 427 -33.46 4.52 -7.74
CA VAL A 427 -33.46 4.90 -9.17
C VAL A 427 -34.37 3.99 -9.99
N GLY A 428 -34.96 4.51 -11.07
CA GLY A 428 -35.83 3.75 -11.97
C GLY A 428 -35.06 2.91 -12.98
N SER A 429 -33.82 3.28 -13.31
CA SER A 429 -32.92 2.54 -14.20
C SER A 429 -31.47 2.98 -14.04
N ILE A 430 -30.55 2.22 -14.62
CA ILE A 430 -29.11 2.40 -14.49
C ILE A 430 -28.47 2.40 -15.87
N ILE A 431 -27.59 3.37 -16.14
CA ILE A 431 -26.75 3.41 -17.32
C ILE A 431 -25.30 3.16 -16.89
N ILE A 432 -24.71 2.08 -17.37
CA ILE A 432 -23.30 1.73 -17.11
C ILE A 432 -22.43 2.35 -18.21
N ALA A 433 -21.53 3.24 -17.81
CA ALA A 433 -20.64 3.99 -18.69
C ALA A 433 -19.21 4.05 -18.12
N THR A 434 -18.70 2.91 -17.62
CA THR A 434 -17.43 2.80 -16.90
C THR A 434 -16.18 2.98 -17.77
N GLY A 435 -16.31 2.95 -19.11
CA GLY A 435 -15.23 3.20 -20.04
C GLY A 435 -14.29 1.99 -20.22
N PHE A 436 -12.99 2.25 -20.36
CA PHE A 436 -11.96 1.26 -20.68
C PHE A 436 -10.64 1.60 -19.97
N ASP A 437 -9.72 0.66 -19.92
CA ASP A 437 -8.34 0.87 -19.51
C ASP A 437 -7.41 0.84 -20.73
N PRO A 438 -6.42 1.75 -20.86
CA PRO A 438 -5.38 1.62 -21.88
C PRO A 438 -4.43 0.48 -21.53
N MET A 439 -4.14 -0.38 -22.50
CA MET A 439 -3.18 -1.48 -22.30
C MET A 439 -1.82 -0.95 -21.85
N ASN A 440 -1.25 -1.58 -20.83
CA ASN A 440 0.11 -1.28 -20.39
C ASN A 440 1.14 -1.98 -21.29
N PRO A 441 1.91 -1.24 -22.12
CA PRO A 441 2.84 -1.81 -23.08
C PRO A 441 4.14 -2.37 -22.47
N VAL A 442 4.34 -2.27 -21.16
CA VAL A 442 5.43 -2.97 -20.44
C VAL A 442 5.39 -4.47 -20.68
N LYS A 443 4.19 -5.03 -20.90
CA LYS A 443 3.99 -6.44 -21.27
C LYS A 443 4.68 -6.81 -22.60
N MET A 444 4.94 -5.83 -23.47
CA MET A 444 5.55 -5.99 -24.80
C MET A 444 6.97 -5.42 -24.79
N SER A 445 7.89 -6.13 -24.14
CA SER A 445 9.27 -5.68 -23.88
C SER A 445 10.06 -5.32 -25.14
N GLN A 446 9.70 -5.88 -26.31
CA GLN A 446 10.32 -5.58 -27.60
C GLN A 446 10.19 -4.12 -28.05
N TYR A 447 9.22 -3.38 -27.49
CA TYR A 447 9.03 -1.95 -27.81
C TYR A 447 9.74 -1.01 -26.83
N GLY A 448 10.38 -1.53 -25.76
CA GLY A 448 11.23 -0.76 -24.88
C GLY A 448 10.53 0.31 -24.04
N TYR A 449 9.20 0.28 -23.91
CA TYR A 449 8.48 1.20 -23.03
C TYR A 449 8.91 0.99 -21.57
N GLY A 450 9.17 2.10 -20.86
CA GLY A 450 9.73 2.09 -19.51
C GLY A 450 11.24 1.85 -19.44
N LYS A 451 11.86 1.38 -20.56
CA LYS A 451 13.30 1.19 -20.70
C LYS A 451 13.97 2.36 -21.43
N TYR A 452 13.39 2.76 -22.56
CA TYR A 452 13.89 3.86 -23.39
C TYR A 452 13.14 5.14 -23.08
N ARG A 453 13.85 6.23 -22.83
CA ARG A 453 13.28 7.50 -22.34
C ARG A 453 12.25 8.13 -23.27
N ASN A 454 12.48 8.02 -24.56
CA ASN A 454 11.66 8.68 -25.58
C ASN A 454 10.68 7.73 -26.28
N VAL A 455 10.28 6.63 -25.61
CA VAL A 455 9.15 5.79 -26.00
C VAL A 455 7.95 6.15 -25.11
N PHE A 456 6.90 6.68 -25.72
CA PHE A 456 5.69 7.17 -25.08
C PHE A 456 4.48 6.31 -25.46
N THR A 457 3.50 6.22 -24.58
CA THR A 457 2.15 5.75 -24.95
C THR A 457 1.38 6.89 -25.62
N ASN A 458 0.29 6.53 -26.31
CA ASN A 458 -0.66 7.50 -26.86
C ASN A 458 -1.20 8.47 -25.81
N ILE A 459 -1.51 7.99 -24.61
CA ILE A 459 -2.04 8.84 -23.50
C ILE A 459 -0.97 9.79 -22.98
N GLU A 460 0.28 9.34 -22.82
CA GLU A 460 1.40 10.23 -22.44
C GLU A 460 1.64 11.30 -23.49
N PHE A 461 1.60 10.93 -24.78
CA PHE A 461 1.76 11.90 -25.87
C PHE A 461 0.60 12.90 -25.92
N GLU A 462 -0.64 12.44 -25.72
CA GLU A 462 -1.81 13.33 -25.58
C GLU A 462 -1.61 14.33 -24.44
N ARG A 463 -1.06 13.86 -23.31
CA ARG A 463 -0.79 14.71 -22.15
C ARG A 463 0.31 15.74 -22.43
N LEU A 464 1.34 15.40 -23.20
CA LEU A 464 2.35 16.37 -23.66
C LEU A 464 1.76 17.42 -24.59
N SER A 465 0.84 17.04 -25.47
CA SER A 465 0.23 17.95 -26.45
C SER A 465 -0.77 18.94 -25.84
N ASN A 466 -1.23 18.68 -24.61
CA ASN A 466 -2.22 19.49 -23.93
C ASN A 466 -1.57 20.68 -23.22
N ALA A 467 -2.22 21.86 -23.26
CA ALA A 467 -1.74 23.10 -22.66
C ALA A 467 -1.52 22.98 -21.13
N THR A 468 -2.29 22.11 -20.43
CA THR A 468 -2.13 21.82 -19.00
C THR A 468 -1.17 20.66 -18.74
N GLY A 469 -0.51 20.15 -19.78
CA GLY A 469 0.48 19.07 -19.66
C GLY A 469 1.81 19.55 -19.08
N PRO A 470 2.75 18.61 -18.81
CA PRO A 470 4.02 18.93 -18.15
C PRO A 470 4.94 19.84 -19.00
N THR A 471 4.66 19.98 -20.29
CA THR A 471 5.41 20.81 -21.24
C THR A 471 4.60 22.03 -21.73
N ALA A 472 3.46 22.34 -21.08
CA ALA A 472 2.55 23.39 -21.50
C ALA A 472 2.15 23.31 -22.99
N GLY A 473 1.90 22.09 -23.48
CA GLY A 473 1.47 21.78 -24.83
C GLY A 473 2.58 21.76 -25.90
N LYS A 474 3.85 21.88 -25.50
CA LYS A 474 5.00 21.71 -26.38
C LYS A 474 5.36 20.22 -26.47
N LEU A 475 5.58 19.75 -27.73
CA LEU A 475 6.02 18.37 -27.97
C LEU A 475 7.54 18.30 -27.84
N LEU A 476 8.05 17.82 -26.74
CA LEU A 476 9.46 17.79 -26.38
C LEU A 476 9.92 16.38 -26.05
N LYS A 477 11.20 16.09 -26.34
CA LYS A 477 11.87 14.86 -25.91
C LYS A 477 12.18 14.93 -24.41
N ARG A 478 12.18 13.78 -23.73
CA ARG A 478 12.74 13.66 -22.38
C ARG A 478 14.27 13.74 -22.43
N ASP A 479 14.86 14.33 -21.43
CA ASP A 479 16.30 14.29 -21.22
C ASP A 479 16.77 12.86 -20.93
N LEU A 480 17.93 12.48 -21.47
CA LEU A 480 18.45 11.12 -21.31
C LEU A 480 19.00 10.85 -19.91
N GLN A 481 19.42 11.89 -19.19
CA GLN A 481 20.00 11.78 -17.86
C GLN A 481 18.96 12.08 -16.77
N ASP A 482 18.12 13.10 -16.99
CA ASP A 482 17.09 13.52 -16.03
C ASP A 482 15.68 13.23 -16.60
N PRO A 483 14.97 12.18 -16.10
CA PRO A 483 13.66 11.78 -16.63
C PRO A 483 12.56 12.81 -16.41
N LEU A 484 12.75 13.78 -15.52
CA LEU A 484 11.78 14.84 -15.23
C LEU A 484 11.94 16.05 -16.13
N LYS A 485 13.06 16.15 -16.84
CA LYS A 485 13.33 17.23 -17.78
C LYS A 485 12.91 16.88 -19.19
N PHE A 486 12.39 17.89 -19.89
CA PHE A 486 12.13 17.88 -21.31
C PHE A 486 13.11 18.85 -22.00
N THR A 487 13.58 18.48 -23.19
CA THR A 487 14.63 19.24 -23.89
C THR A 487 14.11 19.97 -25.13
N THR A 488 14.28 19.39 -26.28
CA THR A 488 13.96 19.99 -27.56
C THR A 488 12.87 19.22 -28.31
N PRO A 489 12.16 19.85 -29.26
CA PRO A 489 11.27 19.11 -30.13
C PRO A 489 12.01 17.99 -30.88
N PRO A 490 11.36 16.83 -31.10
CA PRO A 490 11.95 15.76 -31.91
C PRO A 490 12.01 16.15 -33.39
N LYS A 491 13.10 15.78 -34.06
CA LYS A 491 13.25 15.93 -35.53
C LYS A 491 12.67 14.74 -36.28
N SER A 492 12.57 13.59 -35.66
CA SER A 492 12.01 12.37 -36.24
C SER A 492 11.22 11.58 -35.23
N VAL A 493 10.04 11.09 -35.62
CA VAL A 493 9.11 10.36 -34.73
C VAL A 493 8.51 9.18 -35.49
N ALA A 494 8.44 8.02 -34.82
CA ALA A 494 7.67 6.89 -35.31
C ALA A 494 6.39 6.70 -34.45
N ILE A 495 5.28 6.50 -35.14
CA ILE A 495 3.97 6.17 -34.51
C ILE A 495 3.63 4.74 -34.85
N LEU A 496 3.51 3.89 -33.85
CA LEU A 496 3.26 2.45 -33.99
C LEU A 496 1.83 2.11 -33.65
N HIS A 497 1.07 1.65 -34.66
CA HIS A 497 -0.34 1.24 -34.45
C HIS A 497 -0.46 -0.16 -33.87
N CYS A 498 -1.65 -0.48 -33.39
CA CYS A 498 -2.08 -1.81 -32.97
C CYS A 498 -1.18 -2.46 -31.91
N ILE A 499 -0.64 -1.68 -30.98
CA ILE A 499 0.14 -2.23 -29.85
C ILE A 499 -0.80 -2.97 -28.92
N GLY A 500 -0.76 -4.31 -28.95
CA GLY A 500 -1.63 -5.19 -28.19
C GLY A 500 -3.02 -5.43 -28.77
N SER A 501 -3.40 -4.76 -29.89
CA SER A 501 -4.61 -5.05 -30.64
C SER A 501 -4.28 -5.82 -31.93
N ARG A 502 -5.24 -6.61 -32.46
CA ARG A 502 -5.08 -7.43 -33.66
C ARG A 502 -3.83 -8.32 -33.51
N ASP A 503 -3.74 -8.96 -32.37
CA ASP A 503 -2.59 -9.77 -31.95
C ASP A 503 -3.09 -10.97 -31.13
N ASP A 504 -2.85 -12.16 -31.62
CA ASP A 504 -3.33 -13.43 -31.01
C ASP A 504 -2.75 -13.68 -29.63
N ASN A 505 -1.59 -13.06 -29.28
CA ASN A 505 -0.99 -13.19 -27.97
C ASN A 505 -1.57 -12.22 -26.92
N TYR A 506 -2.35 -11.23 -27.36
CA TYR A 506 -2.93 -10.19 -26.50
C TYR A 506 -4.44 -10.03 -26.75
N HIS A 507 -4.82 -9.23 -27.76
CA HIS A 507 -6.21 -9.00 -28.12
C HIS A 507 -6.43 -9.13 -29.62
N GLU A 508 -7.25 -10.09 -30.03
CA GLU A 508 -7.60 -10.32 -31.43
C GLU A 508 -8.40 -9.16 -32.02
N TYR A 509 -9.16 -8.44 -31.21
CA TYR A 509 -10.00 -7.34 -31.64
C TYR A 509 -9.20 -6.08 -32.04
N CYS A 510 -9.83 -5.22 -32.82
CA CYS A 510 -9.32 -3.90 -33.17
C CYS A 510 -9.85 -2.86 -32.16
N SER A 511 -8.97 -2.00 -31.65
CA SER A 511 -9.34 -0.86 -30.80
C SER A 511 -10.06 0.28 -31.54
N ARG A 512 -10.34 0.15 -32.85
CA ARG A 512 -11.11 1.04 -33.74
C ARG A 512 -10.64 2.50 -33.83
N THR A 513 -10.06 3.07 -32.79
CA THR A 513 -9.75 4.50 -32.67
C THR A 513 -8.30 4.85 -33.01
N CYS A 514 -7.37 3.88 -32.90
CA CYS A 514 -5.93 4.14 -33.00
C CYS A 514 -5.50 4.75 -34.34
N CYS A 515 -6.11 4.38 -35.46
CA CYS A 515 -5.76 4.97 -36.74
C CYS A 515 -6.03 6.47 -36.78
N MET A 516 -7.17 6.92 -36.28
CA MET A 516 -7.55 8.33 -36.31
C MET A 516 -6.74 9.18 -35.35
N TYR A 517 -6.50 8.74 -34.11
CA TYR A 517 -5.68 9.54 -33.20
C TYR A 517 -4.20 9.52 -33.58
N ALA A 518 -3.69 8.44 -34.18
CA ALA A 518 -2.33 8.40 -34.72
C ALA A 518 -2.15 9.40 -35.86
N LEU A 519 -3.13 9.54 -36.77
CA LEU A 519 -3.14 10.57 -37.79
C LEU A 519 -3.17 11.98 -37.19
N LYS A 520 -3.99 12.19 -36.14
CA LYS A 520 -4.00 13.44 -35.37
C LYS A 520 -2.62 13.74 -34.77
N TYR A 521 -1.94 12.76 -34.20
CA TYR A 521 -0.59 12.96 -33.65
C TYR A 521 0.42 13.29 -34.72
N ALA A 522 0.36 12.62 -35.89
CA ALA A 522 1.21 12.92 -37.03
C ALA A 522 1.03 14.38 -37.50
N HIS A 523 -0.22 14.83 -37.62
CA HIS A 523 -0.56 16.22 -37.92
C HIS A 523 -0.02 17.21 -36.88
N LEU A 524 -0.26 16.93 -35.55
CA LEU A 524 0.24 17.78 -34.46
C LEU A 524 1.76 17.86 -34.41
N LEU A 525 2.49 16.79 -34.76
CA LEU A 525 3.94 16.80 -34.86
C LEU A 525 4.39 17.74 -35.98
N LYS A 526 3.78 17.70 -37.17
CA LYS A 526 4.05 18.61 -38.28
C LYS A 526 3.76 20.07 -37.93
N ASP A 527 2.65 20.31 -37.24
CA ASP A 527 2.20 21.64 -36.84
C ASP A 527 3.09 22.24 -35.74
N LYS A 528 3.33 21.50 -34.66
CA LYS A 528 3.99 22.02 -33.45
C LYS A 528 5.52 21.90 -33.45
N CYS A 529 6.09 20.88 -34.12
CA CYS A 529 7.54 20.68 -34.18
C CYS A 529 8.17 21.24 -35.48
N GLY A 530 7.34 21.55 -36.48
CA GLY A 530 7.76 22.07 -37.78
C GLY A 530 7.53 21.07 -38.92
N HIS A 531 7.27 21.61 -40.14
CA HIS A 531 6.97 20.79 -41.29
C HIS A 531 8.14 19.88 -41.72
N ASP A 532 9.37 20.21 -41.34
CA ASP A 532 10.57 19.41 -41.60
C ASP A 532 10.71 18.19 -40.67
N THR A 533 9.90 18.10 -39.62
CA THR A 533 9.91 16.94 -38.75
C THR A 533 9.52 15.69 -39.53
N GLU A 534 10.37 14.67 -39.48
CA GLU A 534 10.09 13.39 -40.13
C GLU A 534 9.15 12.55 -39.29
N VAL A 535 7.97 12.19 -39.81
CA VAL A 535 6.98 11.36 -39.11
C VAL A 535 6.74 10.08 -39.90
N TYR A 536 6.95 8.95 -39.23
CA TYR A 536 6.77 7.60 -39.78
C TYR A 536 5.59 6.93 -39.09
N ASN A 537 4.59 6.50 -39.85
CA ASN A 537 3.36 5.91 -39.33
C ASN A 537 3.29 4.43 -39.74
N PHE A 538 3.54 3.53 -38.80
CA PHE A 538 3.49 2.08 -38.99
C PHE A 538 2.08 1.55 -38.71
N TYR A 539 1.45 0.94 -39.72
CA TYR A 539 0.07 0.47 -39.66
C TYR A 539 -0.12 -0.88 -40.34
N ILE A 540 -1.07 -1.67 -39.91
CA ILE A 540 -1.46 -2.93 -40.59
C ILE A 540 -2.44 -2.62 -41.71
N ASP A 541 -3.59 -2.03 -41.36
CA ASP A 541 -4.60 -1.49 -42.30
C ASP A 541 -5.13 -0.18 -41.73
N MET A 542 -5.31 0.82 -42.57
CA MET A 542 -5.85 2.10 -42.16
C MET A 542 -7.39 2.01 -42.08
N ARG A 543 -7.94 2.31 -40.89
CA ARG A 543 -9.38 2.25 -40.63
C ARG A 543 -9.92 3.65 -40.30
N CYS A 544 -10.33 4.36 -41.38
CA CYS A 544 -10.81 5.73 -41.35
C CYS A 544 -12.26 5.78 -41.92
N PHE A 545 -13.19 5.07 -41.27
CA PHE A 545 -14.54 4.84 -41.80
C PHE A 545 -15.59 5.88 -41.35
N GLY A 546 -15.22 6.90 -40.55
CA GLY A 546 -16.11 7.99 -40.18
C GLY A 546 -16.24 9.09 -41.25
N LYS A 547 -17.28 9.90 -41.17
CA LYS A 547 -17.49 11.04 -42.08
C LYS A 547 -16.34 12.06 -41.93
N GLY A 548 -15.64 12.38 -43.01
CA GLY A 548 -14.51 13.30 -43.02
C GLY A 548 -13.16 12.67 -42.64
N TYR A 549 -13.14 11.37 -42.23
CA TYR A 549 -11.94 10.71 -41.75
C TYR A 549 -10.99 10.32 -42.89
N GLU A 550 -11.53 9.92 -44.02
CA GLU A 550 -10.77 9.64 -45.22
C GLU A 550 -10.08 10.91 -45.78
N GLU A 551 -10.81 12.02 -45.77
CA GLU A 551 -10.29 13.32 -46.18
C GLU A 551 -9.15 13.78 -45.25
N PHE A 552 -9.29 13.57 -43.94
CA PHE A 552 -8.24 13.84 -42.97
C PHE A 552 -7.02 12.95 -43.20
N TYR A 553 -7.19 11.67 -43.48
CA TYR A 553 -6.10 10.75 -43.83
C TYR A 553 -5.33 11.26 -45.06
N LYS A 554 -6.03 11.67 -46.15
CA LYS A 554 -5.40 12.24 -47.34
C LYS A 554 -4.66 13.55 -47.04
N LYS A 555 -5.22 14.41 -46.18
CA LYS A 555 -4.55 15.62 -45.74
C LYS A 555 -3.23 15.31 -45.02
N VAL A 556 -3.22 14.37 -44.07
CA VAL A 556 -2.00 14.00 -43.35
C VAL A 556 -0.94 13.39 -44.26
N GLN A 557 -1.34 12.61 -45.26
CA GLN A 557 -0.42 12.13 -46.27
C GLN A 557 0.21 13.31 -47.11
N ALA A 558 -0.60 14.29 -47.48
CA ALA A 558 -0.14 15.47 -48.19
C ALA A 558 0.83 16.36 -47.37
N GLU A 559 0.76 16.29 -46.06
CA GLU A 559 1.72 16.90 -45.10
C GLU A 559 3.09 16.20 -45.07
N GLY A 560 3.29 15.15 -45.91
CA GLY A 560 4.55 14.43 -46.02
C GLY A 560 4.82 13.42 -44.91
N VAL A 561 3.76 12.92 -44.22
CA VAL A 561 3.89 11.81 -43.29
C VAL A 561 4.14 10.51 -44.06
N LYS A 562 5.18 9.78 -43.65
CA LYS A 562 5.61 8.54 -44.31
C LYS A 562 4.76 7.36 -43.79
N MET A 563 3.92 6.81 -44.66
CA MET A 563 3.03 5.71 -44.34
C MET A 563 3.69 4.37 -44.64
N ILE A 564 3.97 3.56 -43.62
CA ILE A 564 4.63 2.25 -43.73
C ILE A 564 3.62 1.17 -43.37
N ARG A 565 3.27 0.35 -44.38
CA ARG A 565 2.36 -0.77 -44.14
C ARG A 565 3.13 -1.94 -43.59
N GLY A 566 2.99 -2.15 -42.28
CA GLY A 566 3.64 -3.23 -41.54
C GLY A 566 3.58 -3.00 -40.05
N LYS A 567 3.69 -4.07 -39.29
CA LYS A 567 3.79 -4.01 -37.81
C LYS A 567 5.28 -3.88 -37.44
N ALA A 568 5.64 -2.93 -36.59
CA ALA A 568 6.98 -2.85 -36.05
C ALA A 568 7.26 -4.12 -35.20
N GLY A 569 8.43 -4.74 -35.41
CA GLY A 569 8.82 -5.94 -34.67
C GLY A 569 9.52 -5.62 -33.35
N SER A 570 10.41 -4.62 -33.35
CA SER A 570 11.17 -4.23 -32.16
C SER A 570 11.71 -2.81 -32.26
N ILE A 571 12.12 -2.28 -31.10
CA ILE A 571 12.83 -1.01 -30.96
C ILE A 571 14.14 -1.28 -30.22
N THR A 572 15.22 -0.68 -30.65
CA THR A 572 16.52 -0.65 -29.98
C THR A 572 16.98 0.79 -29.81
N GLU A 573 17.77 1.08 -28.77
CA GLU A 573 18.32 2.41 -28.51
C GLU A 573 19.85 2.33 -28.54
N ASP A 574 20.48 3.32 -29.16
CA ASP A 574 21.93 3.45 -29.19
C ASP A 574 22.45 4.26 -27.97
N ALA A 575 23.79 4.41 -27.88
CA ALA A 575 24.42 5.16 -26.78
C ALA A 575 24.07 6.66 -26.73
N ASN A 576 23.56 7.22 -27.85
CA ASN A 576 23.16 8.62 -27.97
C ASN A 576 21.65 8.82 -27.74
N GLY A 577 20.91 7.74 -27.43
CA GLY A 577 19.46 7.79 -27.20
C GLY A 577 18.64 7.84 -28.51
N ILE A 578 19.23 7.51 -29.64
CA ILE A 578 18.50 7.36 -30.92
C ILE A 578 17.83 5.99 -30.93
N LEU A 579 16.54 5.99 -31.18
CA LEU A 579 15.71 4.80 -31.23
C LEU A 579 15.68 4.26 -32.68
N THR A 580 15.98 2.98 -32.87
CA THR A 580 15.85 2.33 -34.20
C THR A 580 14.64 1.43 -34.19
N VAL A 581 13.62 1.76 -34.97
CA VAL A 581 12.43 0.95 -35.20
C VAL A 581 12.69 -0.04 -36.30
N LYS A 582 12.55 -1.33 -35.98
CA LYS A 582 12.75 -2.43 -36.95
C LYS A 582 11.39 -3.03 -37.33
N GLY A 583 11.17 -3.26 -38.60
CA GLY A 583 9.93 -3.85 -39.11
C GLY A 583 10.05 -4.26 -40.55
N GLU A 584 8.94 -4.73 -41.12
CA GLU A 584 8.80 -5.03 -42.53
C GLU A 584 7.85 -4.04 -43.18
N ASP A 585 8.23 -3.46 -44.28
CA ASP A 585 7.28 -2.80 -45.19
C ASP A 585 6.66 -3.85 -46.13
N THR A 586 5.45 -4.25 -45.79
CA THR A 586 4.73 -5.35 -46.51
C THR A 586 4.33 -4.98 -47.93
N LEU A 587 4.37 -3.71 -48.33
CA LEU A 587 4.13 -3.31 -49.69
C LEU A 587 5.35 -3.54 -50.58
N SER A 588 6.54 -3.30 -50.04
CA SER A 588 7.80 -3.53 -50.78
C SER A 588 8.45 -4.89 -50.50
N GLY A 589 8.00 -5.62 -49.45
CA GLY A 589 8.58 -6.86 -48.97
C GLY A 589 9.96 -6.70 -48.35
N ARG A 590 10.33 -5.47 -47.92
CA ARG A 590 11.66 -5.16 -47.40
C ARG A 590 11.65 -5.02 -45.89
N LEU A 591 12.66 -5.60 -45.24
CA LEU A 591 13.00 -5.29 -43.87
C LEU A 591 13.55 -3.86 -43.79
N ILE A 592 13.07 -3.07 -42.87
CA ILE A 592 13.46 -1.67 -42.69
C ILE A 592 13.93 -1.42 -41.27
N GLU A 593 14.90 -0.56 -41.12
CA GLU A 593 15.39 -0.05 -39.83
C GLU A 593 15.37 1.48 -39.91
N ILE A 594 14.57 2.12 -39.08
CA ILE A 594 14.37 3.57 -39.14
C ILE A 594 14.84 4.19 -37.83
N PRO A 595 15.90 5.02 -37.87
CA PRO A 595 16.35 5.78 -36.72
C PRO A 595 15.40 6.96 -36.47
N VAL A 596 14.93 7.10 -35.22
CA VAL A 596 14.06 8.20 -34.80
C VAL A 596 14.42 8.67 -33.40
N GLU A 597 14.05 9.90 -33.07
CA GLU A 597 14.32 10.49 -31.77
C GLU A 597 13.19 10.25 -30.77
N MET A 598 12.00 9.84 -31.21
CA MET A 598 10.83 9.57 -30.37
C MET A 598 9.97 8.47 -30.99
N VAL A 599 9.37 7.64 -30.16
CA VAL A 599 8.38 6.64 -30.57
C VAL A 599 7.10 6.82 -29.77
N ILE A 600 5.94 6.72 -30.45
CA ILE A 600 4.61 6.77 -29.86
C ILE A 600 3.93 5.40 -30.08
N LEU A 601 3.54 4.75 -28.98
CA LEU A 601 2.86 3.46 -28.99
C LEU A 601 1.35 3.67 -28.92
N CYS A 602 0.63 3.31 -29.98
CA CYS A 602 -0.84 3.33 -30.00
C CYS A 602 -1.37 2.05 -29.36
N THR A 603 -1.55 2.08 -28.03
CA THR A 603 -1.93 0.92 -27.22
C THR A 603 -3.39 0.52 -27.38
N ALA A 604 -3.69 -0.75 -27.13
CA ALA A 604 -5.04 -1.30 -27.16
C ALA A 604 -5.92 -0.66 -26.07
N MET A 605 -7.24 -0.63 -26.34
CA MET A 605 -8.26 -0.39 -25.34
C MET A 605 -8.62 -1.74 -24.69
N GLU A 606 -8.39 -1.87 -23.39
CA GLU A 606 -8.74 -3.06 -22.60
C GLU A 606 -10.03 -2.81 -21.81
N PRO A 607 -10.82 -3.85 -21.50
CA PRO A 607 -11.90 -3.72 -20.52
C PRO A 607 -11.34 -3.20 -19.19
N ARG A 608 -12.18 -2.49 -18.43
CA ARG A 608 -11.82 -2.04 -17.08
C ARG A 608 -11.46 -3.24 -16.19
N ALA A 609 -10.45 -3.05 -15.34
CA ALA A 609 -10.02 -4.09 -14.40
C ALA A 609 -11.11 -4.49 -13.41
N ASP A 610 -12.05 -3.57 -13.09
CA ASP A 610 -13.20 -3.77 -12.21
C ASP A 610 -14.46 -4.31 -12.93
N ALA A 611 -14.41 -4.55 -14.24
CA ALA A 611 -15.56 -5.04 -15.01
C ALA A 611 -16.18 -6.33 -14.43
N PRO A 612 -15.44 -7.33 -13.91
CA PRO A 612 -16.04 -8.51 -13.28
C PRO A 612 -16.83 -8.20 -12.00
N GLU A 613 -16.48 -7.15 -11.27
CA GLU A 613 -17.20 -6.71 -10.08
C GLU A 613 -18.51 -6.00 -10.48
N VAL A 614 -18.44 -5.09 -11.43
CA VAL A 614 -19.60 -4.40 -12.00
C VAL A 614 -20.59 -5.42 -12.59
N MET A 615 -20.09 -6.43 -13.34
CA MET A 615 -20.90 -7.53 -13.87
C MET A 615 -21.71 -8.21 -12.76
N ARG A 616 -21.06 -8.60 -11.67
CA ARG A 616 -21.73 -9.27 -10.54
C ARG A 616 -22.72 -8.37 -9.82
N THR A 617 -22.37 -7.12 -9.62
CA THR A 617 -23.22 -6.14 -8.92
C THR A 617 -24.53 -5.89 -9.66
N PHE A 618 -24.47 -5.78 -10.99
CA PHE A 618 -25.66 -5.45 -11.81
C PHE A 618 -26.27 -6.64 -12.56
N GLY A 619 -25.70 -7.83 -12.42
CA GLY A 619 -26.21 -9.04 -13.07
C GLY A 619 -26.18 -8.98 -14.61
N ILE A 620 -25.15 -8.37 -15.20
CA ILE A 620 -24.96 -8.23 -16.64
C ILE A 620 -23.91 -9.19 -17.19
N GLY A 621 -23.90 -9.41 -18.51
CA GLY A 621 -22.95 -10.30 -19.18
C GLY A 621 -21.62 -9.60 -19.56
N ILE A 622 -20.55 -10.41 -19.66
CA ILE A 622 -19.27 -10.03 -20.27
C ILE A 622 -19.02 -10.93 -21.48
N GLY A 623 -18.61 -10.33 -22.61
CA GLY A 623 -18.22 -11.05 -23.82
C GLY A 623 -16.85 -11.76 -23.67
N GLN A 624 -16.48 -12.56 -24.67
CA GLN A 624 -15.16 -13.22 -24.70
C GLN A 624 -14.00 -12.22 -24.75
N ASP A 625 -14.26 -11.02 -25.23
CA ASP A 625 -13.33 -9.89 -25.28
C ASP A 625 -13.17 -9.15 -23.94
N GLY A 626 -13.98 -9.52 -22.93
CA GLY A 626 -13.96 -8.94 -21.60
C GLY A 626 -14.81 -7.67 -21.44
N PHE A 627 -15.40 -7.13 -22.50
CA PHE A 627 -16.32 -5.98 -22.43
C PHE A 627 -17.75 -6.43 -22.08
N PHE A 628 -18.57 -5.50 -21.55
CA PHE A 628 -19.97 -5.81 -21.25
C PHE A 628 -20.77 -6.13 -22.51
N GLN A 629 -21.63 -7.13 -22.39
CA GLN A 629 -22.39 -7.63 -23.50
C GLN A 629 -23.82 -7.03 -23.52
N GLU A 630 -24.18 -6.47 -24.67
CA GLU A 630 -25.54 -6.05 -24.95
C GLU A 630 -26.48 -7.24 -25.10
N GLU A 631 -27.78 -7.01 -24.91
CA GLU A 631 -28.84 -8.03 -25.08
C GLU A 631 -28.87 -8.59 -26.51
N HIS A 632 -28.76 -7.70 -27.50
CA HIS A 632 -28.68 -8.09 -28.90
C HIS A 632 -27.94 -7.04 -29.74
N PRO A 633 -26.89 -7.40 -30.49
CA PRO A 633 -26.02 -6.43 -31.16
C PRO A 633 -26.68 -5.56 -32.23
N LYS A 634 -27.82 -5.99 -32.79
CA LYS A 634 -28.56 -5.28 -33.82
C LYS A 634 -29.87 -4.69 -33.35
N LEU A 635 -30.61 -5.39 -32.49
CA LEU A 635 -31.97 -5.03 -32.10
C LEU A 635 -32.04 -4.32 -30.73
N ALA A 636 -31.09 -4.60 -29.84
CA ALA A 636 -31.02 -4.02 -28.50
C ALA A 636 -29.56 -3.66 -28.13
N PRO A 637 -28.93 -2.74 -28.88
CA PRO A 637 -27.45 -2.50 -28.79
C PRO A 637 -27.04 -1.71 -27.56
N VAL A 638 -27.98 -1.19 -26.79
CA VAL A 638 -27.73 -0.44 -25.55
C VAL A 638 -28.35 -1.11 -24.33
N SER A 639 -29.26 -2.05 -24.51
CA SER A 639 -29.90 -2.79 -23.42
C SER A 639 -29.03 -3.96 -22.98
N THR A 640 -29.18 -4.37 -21.72
CA THR A 640 -28.58 -5.60 -21.21
C THR A 640 -29.64 -6.67 -20.99
N PRO A 641 -29.23 -7.93 -20.82
CA PRO A 641 -30.18 -8.97 -20.39
C PRO A 641 -30.91 -8.66 -19.07
N THR A 642 -30.35 -7.76 -18.24
CA THR A 642 -31.01 -7.29 -17.01
C THR A 642 -31.85 -6.06 -17.32
N SER A 643 -33.16 -6.19 -17.19
CA SER A 643 -34.11 -5.10 -17.48
C SER A 643 -33.81 -3.88 -16.58
N GLY A 644 -33.82 -2.68 -17.18
CA GLY A 644 -33.52 -1.43 -16.48
C GLY A 644 -32.04 -1.10 -16.37
N VAL A 645 -31.13 -1.96 -16.88
CA VAL A 645 -29.70 -1.71 -16.93
C VAL A 645 -29.26 -1.55 -18.39
N PHE A 646 -28.66 -0.41 -18.70
CA PHE A 646 -28.25 -0.02 -20.05
C PHE A 646 -26.75 0.19 -20.14
N LEU A 647 -26.18 0.09 -21.35
CA LEU A 647 -24.76 0.28 -21.63
C LEU A 647 -24.54 1.54 -22.47
N ALA A 648 -23.50 2.31 -22.14
CA ALA A 648 -23.08 3.44 -22.93
C ALA A 648 -21.54 3.56 -22.99
N GLY A 649 -21.02 3.79 -24.17
CA GLY A 649 -19.61 4.07 -24.38
C GLY A 649 -18.71 2.86 -24.45
N ALA A 650 -17.42 3.07 -24.19
CA ALA A 650 -16.37 2.08 -24.41
C ALA A 650 -16.41 0.89 -23.43
N CYS A 651 -17.25 0.89 -22.42
CA CYS A 651 -17.46 -0.26 -21.53
C CYS A 651 -18.07 -1.47 -22.27
N GLN A 652 -18.77 -1.25 -23.38
CA GLN A 652 -19.32 -2.29 -24.27
C GLN A 652 -18.30 -2.75 -25.32
N GLY A 653 -17.31 -1.93 -25.62
CA GLY A 653 -16.27 -2.23 -26.61
C GLY A 653 -15.65 -0.97 -27.17
N PRO A 654 -14.50 -1.08 -27.84
CA PRO A 654 -13.78 0.08 -28.40
C PRO A 654 -14.65 0.90 -29.37
N LYS A 655 -14.73 2.20 -29.14
CA LYS A 655 -15.44 3.16 -30.02
C LYS A 655 -14.90 4.57 -29.86
N ASP A 656 -15.12 5.41 -30.87
CA ASP A 656 -14.76 6.81 -30.84
C ASP A 656 -15.77 7.70 -30.10
N ILE A 657 -15.48 8.98 -29.98
CA ILE A 657 -16.35 9.94 -29.26
C ILE A 657 -17.71 10.10 -29.95
N PRO A 658 -17.80 10.26 -31.29
CA PRO A 658 -19.10 10.35 -31.97
C PRO A 658 -19.98 9.13 -31.74
N ASP A 659 -19.46 7.92 -31.88
CA ASP A 659 -20.17 6.68 -31.61
C ASP A 659 -20.57 6.55 -30.12
N THR A 660 -19.68 6.93 -29.22
CA THR A 660 -19.94 6.95 -27.77
C THR A 660 -21.10 7.87 -27.42
N VAL A 661 -21.12 9.10 -27.96
CA VAL A 661 -22.20 10.08 -27.71
C VAL A 661 -23.51 9.61 -28.33
N ALA A 662 -23.48 9.03 -29.51
CA ALA A 662 -24.66 8.48 -30.16
C ALA A 662 -25.26 7.33 -29.32
N GLN A 663 -24.42 6.42 -28.84
CA GLN A 663 -24.86 5.32 -27.97
C GLN A 663 -25.37 5.81 -26.61
N ALA A 664 -24.74 6.82 -26.01
CA ALA A 664 -25.21 7.40 -24.75
C ALA A 664 -26.61 8.03 -24.88
N LYS A 665 -26.88 8.70 -26.02
CA LYS A 665 -28.22 9.21 -26.34
C LYS A 665 -29.23 8.07 -26.53
N GLY A 666 -28.82 6.98 -27.18
CA GLY A 666 -29.66 5.78 -27.32
C GLY A 666 -29.98 5.16 -25.94
N ALA A 667 -28.99 4.97 -25.10
CA ALA A 667 -29.19 4.45 -23.75
C ALA A 667 -30.09 5.36 -22.90
N ALA A 668 -29.94 6.67 -23.00
CA ALA A 668 -30.82 7.64 -22.32
C ALA A 668 -32.26 7.57 -22.83
N ALA A 669 -32.46 7.37 -24.13
CA ALA A 669 -33.82 7.24 -24.71
C ALA A 669 -34.52 5.95 -24.23
N GLU A 670 -33.83 4.81 -24.21
CA GLU A 670 -34.34 3.54 -23.67
C GLU A 670 -34.64 3.64 -22.16
N CYS A 671 -33.73 4.26 -21.40
CA CYS A 671 -33.90 4.55 -19.98
C CYS A 671 -35.17 5.40 -19.76
N LEU A 672 -35.36 6.46 -20.55
CA LEU A 672 -36.52 7.33 -20.47
C LEU A 672 -37.81 6.62 -20.85
N ALA A 673 -37.79 5.78 -21.89
CA ALA A 673 -38.94 4.99 -22.31
C ALA A 673 -39.40 4.06 -21.16
N LEU A 674 -38.46 3.37 -20.52
CA LEU A 674 -38.74 2.49 -19.40
C LEU A 674 -39.33 3.24 -18.21
N THR A 675 -38.65 4.34 -17.78
CA THR A 675 -39.08 5.11 -16.61
C THR A 675 -40.42 5.83 -16.83
N SER A 676 -40.74 6.24 -18.07
CA SER A 676 -42.00 6.83 -18.43
C SER A 676 -43.12 5.81 -18.44
N ALA A 677 -42.86 4.57 -18.82
CA ALA A 677 -43.84 3.49 -18.77
C ALA A 677 -44.25 3.10 -17.35
N GLY A 678 -43.35 3.30 -16.39
CA GLY A 678 -43.57 3.01 -14.97
C GLY A 678 -43.69 1.53 -14.62
N GLN A 679 -43.49 0.65 -15.59
CA GLN A 679 -43.57 -0.81 -15.44
C GLN A 679 -42.68 -1.52 -16.44
N VAL A 680 -42.25 -2.73 -16.09
CA VAL A 680 -41.43 -3.61 -16.93
C VAL A 680 -42.23 -4.85 -17.28
N GLU A 681 -42.25 -5.20 -18.56
CA GLU A 681 -42.83 -6.48 -19.01
C GLU A 681 -41.80 -7.60 -18.73
N ILE A 682 -42.21 -8.56 -17.91
CA ILE A 682 -41.40 -9.72 -17.58
C ILE A 682 -41.78 -10.88 -18.49
N PRO A 683 -40.84 -11.57 -19.15
CA PRO A 683 -41.13 -12.76 -19.91
C PRO A 683 -41.92 -13.79 -19.07
N PRO A 684 -43.02 -14.37 -19.57
CA PRO A 684 -43.82 -15.30 -18.77
C PRO A 684 -43.10 -16.61 -18.45
N MET A 685 -42.10 -16.98 -19.24
CA MET A 685 -41.31 -18.22 -19.13
C MET A 685 -40.15 -18.10 -18.14
N ILE A 686 -40.42 -17.61 -16.94
CA ILE A 686 -39.43 -17.52 -15.89
C ILE A 686 -39.37 -18.78 -15.03
N SER A 687 -38.27 -19.02 -14.37
CA SER A 687 -38.15 -20.11 -13.39
C SER A 687 -38.93 -19.77 -12.11
N HIS A 688 -39.42 -20.81 -11.45
CA HIS A 688 -40.04 -20.75 -10.14
C HIS A 688 -39.46 -21.88 -9.28
N ILE A 689 -39.10 -21.60 -8.04
CA ILE A 689 -38.68 -22.61 -7.07
C ILE A 689 -39.84 -22.83 -6.10
N ASP A 690 -40.30 -24.09 -6.02
CA ASP A 690 -41.33 -24.48 -5.09
C ASP A 690 -40.76 -24.57 -3.69
N PRO A 691 -41.22 -23.74 -2.74
CA PRO A 691 -40.65 -23.69 -1.40
C PRO A 691 -40.89 -24.98 -0.60
N ASP A 692 -41.97 -25.71 -0.88
CA ASP A 692 -42.33 -26.93 -0.15
C ASP A 692 -41.45 -28.14 -0.54
N ILE A 693 -40.81 -28.09 -1.71
CA ILE A 693 -39.97 -29.17 -2.26
C ILE A 693 -38.47 -28.76 -2.24
N CYS A 694 -38.17 -27.49 -2.05
CA CYS A 694 -36.76 -27.00 -2.03
C CYS A 694 -36.04 -27.50 -0.79
N VAL A 695 -34.94 -28.23 -1.00
CA VAL A 695 -34.09 -28.78 0.08
C VAL A 695 -32.90 -27.86 0.46
N GLY A 696 -32.85 -26.66 -0.08
CA GLY A 696 -31.80 -25.68 0.25
C GLY A 696 -30.39 -26.03 -0.18
N CYS A 697 -30.21 -26.93 -1.15
CA CYS A 697 -28.88 -27.41 -1.57
C CYS A 697 -28.01 -26.38 -2.30
N GLN A 698 -28.57 -25.24 -2.70
CA GLN A 698 -27.91 -24.09 -3.34
C GLN A 698 -27.24 -24.37 -4.71
N LEU A 699 -27.36 -25.54 -5.29
CA LEU A 699 -26.75 -25.90 -6.59
C LEU A 699 -27.19 -24.95 -7.72
N CYS A 700 -28.43 -24.46 -7.67
CA CYS A 700 -28.99 -23.55 -8.65
C CYS A 700 -28.37 -22.14 -8.64
N LEU A 701 -27.78 -21.69 -7.50
CA LEU A 701 -27.19 -20.36 -7.38
C LEU A 701 -25.96 -20.23 -8.28
N GLY A 702 -25.00 -21.15 -8.12
CA GLY A 702 -23.73 -21.11 -8.85
C GLY A 702 -23.86 -21.35 -10.35
N LEU A 703 -24.99 -21.94 -10.78
CA LEU A 703 -25.25 -22.26 -12.20
C LEU A 703 -26.06 -21.15 -12.91
N CYS A 704 -26.66 -20.21 -12.18
CA CYS A 704 -27.47 -19.16 -12.79
C CYS A 704 -26.60 -18.09 -13.46
N PRO A 705 -26.53 -17.99 -14.82
CA PRO A 705 -25.69 -17.03 -15.50
C PRO A 705 -26.14 -15.58 -15.31
N TYR A 706 -27.37 -15.39 -14.84
CA TYR A 706 -27.98 -14.07 -14.61
C TYR A 706 -27.99 -13.68 -13.12
N SER A 707 -27.45 -14.51 -12.22
CA SER A 707 -27.50 -14.29 -10.76
C SER A 707 -28.95 -14.03 -10.25
N ALA A 708 -29.91 -14.62 -10.90
CA ALA A 708 -31.35 -14.43 -10.62
C ALA A 708 -31.88 -15.26 -9.43
N ILE A 709 -31.03 -16.00 -8.74
CA ILE A 709 -31.44 -16.88 -7.63
C ILE A 709 -30.69 -16.47 -6.38
N GLU A 710 -31.46 -16.24 -5.31
CA GLU A 710 -30.98 -15.88 -3.99
C GLU A 710 -31.33 -16.97 -2.97
N PHE A 711 -30.43 -17.24 -2.02
CA PHE A 711 -30.70 -18.15 -0.90
C PHE A 711 -31.21 -17.36 0.30
N LYS A 712 -32.44 -17.67 0.73
CA LYS A 712 -33.07 -17.11 1.92
C LYS A 712 -32.70 -17.95 3.13
N SER A 713 -31.65 -17.57 3.83
CA SER A 713 -31.08 -18.34 4.96
C SER A 713 -32.09 -18.58 6.08
N TYR A 714 -33.01 -17.64 6.33
CA TYR A 714 -34.04 -17.75 7.39
C TYR A 714 -35.16 -18.75 7.04
N LEU A 715 -35.33 -19.08 5.74
CA LEU A 715 -36.30 -20.10 5.27
C LEU A 715 -35.62 -21.41 4.85
N GLY A 716 -34.29 -21.39 4.68
CA GLY A 716 -33.52 -22.53 4.19
C GLY A 716 -33.80 -22.91 2.74
N ILE A 717 -34.30 -22.01 1.91
CA ILE A 717 -34.71 -22.25 0.52
C ILE A 717 -34.06 -21.25 -0.43
N SER A 718 -34.00 -21.60 -1.72
CA SER A 718 -33.64 -20.68 -2.79
C SER A 718 -34.89 -20.04 -3.41
N GLU A 719 -34.83 -18.77 -3.79
CA GLU A 719 -35.90 -18.00 -4.41
C GLU A 719 -35.40 -17.37 -5.72
N VAL A 720 -36.28 -17.30 -6.71
CA VAL A 720 -36.00 -16.70 -8.02
C VAL A 720 -36.45 -15.26 -8.04
N ASN A 721 -35.56 -14.32 -8.34
CA ASN A 721 -35.93 -12.96 -8.68
C ASN A 721 -36.50 -12.95 -10.12
N SER A 722 -37.80 -12.78 -10.23
CA SER A 722 -38.51 -12.81 -11.49
C SER A 722 -38.12 -11.69 -12.46
N ALA A 723 -37.66 -10.56 -11.97
CA ALA A 723 -37.23 -9.42 -12.80
C ALA A 723 -35.87 -9.69 -13.51
N ILE A 724 -35.04 -10.53 -12.95
CA ILE A 724 -33.69 -10.86 -13.49
C ILE A 724 -33.73 -12.17 -14.28
N CYS A 725 -34.66 -13.08 -13.96
CA CYS A 725 -34.74 -14.41 -14.57
C CYS A 725 -35.09 -14.34 -16.06
N LYS A 726 -34.28 -14.97 -16.91
CA LYS A 726 -34.53 -15.09 -18.38
C LYS A 726 -35.06 -16.45 -18.81
N GLY A 727 -35.47 -17.29 -17.89
CA GLY A 727 -36.14 -18.57 -18.20
C GLY A 727 -35.27 -19.61 -18.91
N CYS A 728 -33.94 -19.53 -18.79
CA CYS A 728 -33.00 -20.42 -19.50
C CYS A 728 -33.08 -21.90 -19.09
N GLY A 729 -33.73 -22.22 -17.96
CA GLY A 729 -33.94 -23.59 -17.50
C GLY A 729 -32.76 -24.27 -16.80
N SER A 730 -31.58 -23.68 -16.74
CA SER A 730 -30.38 -24.29 -16.13
C SER A 730 -30.59 -24.72 -14.68
N CYS A 731 -31.30 -23.92 -13.89
CA CYS A 731 -31.63 -24.24 -12.49
C CYS A 731 -32.61 -25.45 -12.40
N SER A 732 -33.54 -25.58 -13.35
CA SER A 732 -34.46 -26.72 -13.41
C SER A 732 -33.71 -28.01 -13.74
N GLY A 733 -32.74 -27.97 -14.65
CA GLY A 733 -31.96 -29.15 -15.06
C GLY A 733 -31.01 -29.65 -13.94
N ILE A 734 -30.54 -28.78 -13.04
CA ILE A 734 -29.61 -29.17 -11.94
C ILE A 734 -30.32 -29.53 -10.63
N CYS A 735 -31.61 -29.18 -10.49
CA CYS A 735 -32.33 -29.31 -9.22
C CYS A 735 -32.61 -30.77 -8.85
N PRO A 736 -31.96 -31.33 -7.79
CA PRO A 736 -32.12 -32.74 -7.45
C PRO A 736 -33.50 -33.07 -6.87
N SER A 737 -34.18 -32.10 -6.25
CA SER A 737 -35.53 -32.28 -5.69
C SER A 737 -36.65 -31.97 -6.70
N GLY A 738 -36.32 -31.43 -7.88
CA GLY A 738 -37.30 -30.97 -8.85
C GLY A 738 -38.10 -29.73 -8.41
N ALA A 739 -37.62 -29.00 -7.39
CA ALA A 739 -38.27 -27.79 -6.91
C ALA A 739 -38.22 -26.64 -7.92
N ALA A 740 -37.12 -26.52 -8.67
CA ALA A 740 -36.96 -25.49 -9.69
C ALA A 740 -37.61 -25.94 -10.99
N LYS A 741 -38.60 -25.16 -11.46
CA LYS A 741 -39.37 -25.41 -12.69
C LYS A 741 -39.47 -24.15 -13.52
N VAL A 742 -39.44 -24.27 -14.83
CA VAL A 742 -39.70 -23.15 -15.74
C VAL A 742 -41.21 -23.09 -16.03
N ARG A 743 -41.85 -21.93 -15.85
CA ARG A 743 -43.25 -21.71 -16.17
C ARG A 743 -43.46 -21.92 -17.65
N HIS A 744 -44.63 -22.43 -18.03
CA HIS A 744 -45.06 -22.80 -19.39
C HIS A 744 -44.33 -24.01 -20.01
N PHE A 745 -43.42 -24.68 -19.23
CA PHE A 745 -42.77 -25.93 -19.63
C PHE A 745 -42.94 -27.01 -18.55
N THR A 746 -44.16 -27.11 -17.99
CA THR A 746 -44.49 -28.22 -17.10
C THR A 746 -44.71 -29.49 -17.89
N ASP A 747 -44.48 -30.67 -17.30
CA ASP A 747 -44.68 -31.97 -17.95
C ASP A 747 -46.05 -32.09 -18.61
N ARG A 748 -47.10 -31.62 -17.93
CA ARG A 748 -48.46 -31.61 -18.46
C ARG A 748 -48.58 -30.78 -19.75
N GLN A 749 -47.95 -29.64 -19.83
CA GLN A 749 -47.96 -28.77 -21.00
C GLN A 749 -47.16 -29.40 -22.15
N ILE A 750 -45.97 -29.97 -21.84
CA ILE A 750 -45.14 -30.66 -22.84
C ILE A 750 -45.86 -31.87 -23.39
N PHE A 751 -46.49 -32.70 -22.55
CA PHE A 751 -47.28 -33.85 -23.02
C PHE A 751 -48.48 -33.41 -23.85
N ALA A 752 -49.19 -32.34 -23.46
CA ALA A 752 -50.31 -31.82 -24.26
C ALA A 752 -49.85 -31.32 -25.64
N GLU A 753 -48.67 -30.73 -25.76
CA GLU A 753 -48.06 -30.32 -27.03
C GLU A 753 -47.72 -31.57 -27.89
N ILE A 754 -47.10 -32.59 -27.30
CA ILE A 754 -46.79 -33.85 -27.97
C ILE A 754 -48.08 -34.53 -28.45
N ASP A 755 -49.08 -34.64 -27.60
CA ASP A 755 -50.41 -35.24 -27.97
C ASP A 755 -51.04 -34.47 -29.10
N GLY A 756 -51.01 -33.13 -29.07
CA GLY A 756 -51.55 -32.27 -30.14
C GLY A 756 -50.84 -32.51 -31.48
N GLN A 757 -49.54 -32.66 -31.48
CA GLN A 757 -48.73 -32.96 -32.66
C GLN A 757 -49.03 -34.37 -33.18
N LEU A 758 -49.13 -35.37 -32.32
CA LEU A 758 -49.50 -36.73 -32.71
C LEU A 758 -50.89 -36.82 -33.33
N VAL A 759 -51.88 -36.13 -32.76
CA VAL A 759 -53.27 -36.05 -33.36
C VAL A 759 -53.20 -35.40 -34.73
N TYR A 760 -52.34 -34.37 -34.93
CA TYR A 760 -52.17 -33.72 -36.23
C TYR A 760 -51.54 -34.69 -37.26
N LEU A 761 -50.57 -35.48 -36.87
CA LEU A 761 -49.88 -36.45 -37.70
C LEU A 761 -50.85 -37.63 -38.10
N HIS A 762 -51.76 -38.01 -37.23
CA HIS A 762 -52.74 -39.07 -37.51
C HIS A 762 -53.90 -38.62 -38.39
N ARG A 763 -54.11 -37.30 -38.57
CA ARG A 763 -55.10 -36.71 -39.44
C ARG A 763 -54.63 -36.41 -40.88
N ARG A 764 -53.29 -36.56 -41.11
CA ARG A 764 -52.71 -36.56 -42.46
C ARG A 764 -52.47 -37.97 -42.93
#